data_85787a002ae762223e53989f1ce1475b
#
_entry.id   85787a002ae762223e53989f1ce1475b
#
_cell.length_a   1.000
_cell.length_b   1.000
_cell.length_c   1.000
_cell.angle_alpha   90.00
_cell.angle_beta   90.00
_cell.angle_gamma   90.00
#
_symmetry.space_group_name_H-M   'P 1'
#
loop_
_entity.id
_entity.type
_entity.pdbx_description
1 polymer ?
#
loop_
_entity_poly.entity_id
_entity_poly.type
_entity_poly.pdbx_seq_one_letter_code
_entity_poly.pdbx_strand_id
1 'polypeptide(L)'
;MFSMGQDIRTIQGVVRDDKGSFLEGVTVSAEGSKRSTATGKNGSYRISISSGVRALRFSFVGYEARSVAIGDQTTIDVTLTLQSGQLSDVVVTGYGNARKRDVTGSVASVSPDNFTQGVISSPAMVLEGKVAGLIVSKSGNPNQLPTVILRGPSTLRTGAAQSPFYVVDGVPGASIDLIAPDDIESIDVLKDGASTAIYGSRAANGVIMVTTRKARLNQTRITYSGYVSTETVAKRLEVLTGDELRKYLSDNGQKLASANNDSVNGKSVNADWQKTVEQQPVSTNHNLTVMGNSKNTAYGFSINYLHNPGLIKGTSLDRFITRFSIDHKILDERVKLGLSATNSYTKQEDVPSGVYGNMLTYLPTVLAQRPDGSYTEDFTGNVRGGNNPLALIAYNTNETKTNLYLVNGLVEVKILPGLRYTASIAAQRQQTNNNQYNDILSTVNRNTSGHAYRNFYNSTSNIIESYFNYDRTVGLHDIKLLGGYSWQETTNGDGFGVNTQGFVSDALQFNNLGLSNPPNGTITFDNNNLTPLRLISFYGRINYAYAGKYLLQASLRKDGSSAFGANNRWGYFPAVSGGWRISDENFMKEVRFLNDLKLRASYGISGNSLGFDPLIALLQYGAVGRYYENGQYINSIAPNQNPNPNLKWERTSMLDIGIDGAVLGNRLSASIDYYDKNTSDLIWQYPVSVTQFISTTLSANVGTINNKGIEVVVNAIPVKTGGFTWNTSVNIAHNKNVIKSLANSQFTLRSIPSAFVGGKGQSGNWSQLIREGSPLGTFDLWHYLGKDSSGISTYQSAQGGKTNTQSTSDLMVTGANAQPQLIFGFNNTFTYRNFDLGLFFHGLTGNKILNATLPALNTPTDATKTNIAKFTLGESYNDKNSFMISDRFLENGSYLRLENLSLGYTFHIEDRNFRTIHVYGTVNNVFTVTSYRGIDPEVNIGGLTPGIDNRDYYPKTRSFMLGMNVQFK
;
A
#
# COMPACT_ATOMS: atom_id res chain seq x y z
N MET A 1 9.35 -58.18 -53.57
CA MET A 1 9.24 -57.11 -52.55
C MET A 1 9.58 -55.79 -53.24
N PHE A 2 8.59 -55.07 -53.70
CA PHE A 2 8.77 -53.70 -54.22
C PHE A 2 8.90 -52.74 -53.05
N SER A 3 10.09 -52.16 -52.82
CA SER A 3 10.29 -51.04 -51.92
C SER A 3 9.65 -49.77 -52.54
N MET A 4 8.53 -49.36 -52.06
CA MET A 4 7.98 -48.05 -52.42
C MET A 4 8.88 -47.01 -51.74
N GLY A 5 9.73 -46.34 -52.50
CA GLY A 5 10.43 -45.14 -52.07
C GLY A 5 9.42 -44.05 -51.67
N GLN A 6 9.39 -43.64 -50.42
CA GLN A 6 8.62 -42.49 -50.05
C GLN A 6 9.29 -41.27 -50.67
N ASP A 7 8.61 -40.59 -51.60
CA ASP A 7 9.04 -39.32 -52.17
C ASP A 7 9.21 -38.31 -51.04
N ILE A 8 10.45 -37.95 -50.71
CA ILE A 8 10.80 -36.95 -49.71
C ILE A 8 10.93 -35.61 -50.39
N ARG A 9 10.14 -34.64 -50.00
CA ARG A 9 10.19 -33.27 -50.45
C ARG A 9 10.83 -32.38 -49.37
N THR A 10 11.74 -31.51 -49.73
CA THR A 10 12.38 -30.57 -48.82
C THR A 10 11.77 -29.18 -48.98
N ILE A 11 11.27 -28.61 -47.86
CA ILE A 11 10.75 -27.27 -47.77
C ILE A 11 11.72 -26.43 -46.98
N GLN A 12 11.98 -25.21 -47.42
CA GLN A 12 12.83 -24.24 -46.75
C GLN A 12 12.14 -22.84 -46.71
N GLY A 13 12.65 -21.92 -45.90
CA GLY A 13 12.11 -20.55 -45.81
C GLY A 13 12.70 -19.83 -44.64
N VAL A 14 12.17 -18.62 -44.39
CA VAL A 14 12.59 -17.73 -43.32
C VAL A 14 11.37 -17.36 -42.48
N VAL A 15 11.56 -17.37 -41.17
CA VAL A 15 10.52 -16.90 -40.22
C VAL A 15 10.91 -15.56 -39.63
N ARG A 16 10.01 -14.62 -39.70
CA ARG A 16 10.19 -13.24 -39.16
C ARG A 16 9.06 -12.90 -38.21
N ASP A 17 9.26 -11.86 -37.41
CA ASP A 17 8.16 -11.23 -36.65
C ASP A 17 7.42 -10.20 -37.54
N ASP A 18 6.37 -9.62 -37.00
CA ASP A 18 5.55 -8.56 -37.64
C ASP A 18 6.32 -7.23 -37.85
N LYS A 19 7.52 -7.11 -37.26
CA LYS A 19 8.45 -6.00 -37.42
C LYS A 19 9.59 -6.28 -38.41
N GLY A 20 9.57 -7.48 -39.01
CA GLY A 20 10.56 -7.92 -40.00
C GLY A 20 11.83 -8.53 -39.41
N SER A 21 11.97 -8.66 -38.09
CA SER A 21 13.14 -9.28 -37.43
C SER A 21 13.13 -10.81 -37.60
N PHE A 22 14.31 -11.41 -37.82
CA PHE A 22 14.42 -12.86 -37.92
C PHE A 22 14.18 -13.52 -36.57
N LEU A 23 13.39 -14.61 -36.57
CA LEU A 23 13.09 -15.39 -35.37
C LEU A 23 13.92 -16.69 -35.33
N GLU A 24 14.87 -16.75 -34.38
CA GLU A 24 15.66 -17.96 -34.10
C GLU A 24 14.88 -18.90 -33.16
N GLY A 25 14.98 -20.22 -33.37
CA GLY A 25 14.40 -21.22 -32.48
C GLY A 25 12.89 -21.46 -32.67
N VAL A 26 12.26 -20.94 -33.73
CA VAL A 26 10.89 -21.28 -34.09
C VAL A 26 10.79 -22.77 -34.43
N THR A 27 9.91 -23.48 -33.75
CA THR A 27 9.65 -24.89 -34.07
C THR A 27 8.75 -24.95 -35.31
N VAL A 28 9.29 -25.57 -36.37
CA VAL A 28 8.57 -25.87 -37.63
C VAL A 28 8.26 -27.34 -37.63
N SER A 29 6.99 -27.72 -37.54
CA SER A 29 6.54 -29.11 -37.51
C SER A 29 5.66 -29.45 -38.70
N ALA A 30 5.82 -30.65 -39.27
CA ALA A 30 4.96 -31.14 -40.30
C ALA A 30 3.66 -31.70 -39.71
N GLU A 31 2.51 -31.11 -40.07
CA GLU A 31 1.22 -31.53 -39.51
C GLU A 31 0.87 -32.98 -39.93
N GLY A 32 0.48 -33.78 -38.94
CA GLY A 32 0.24 -35.22 -39.15
C GLY A 32 1.49 -36.09 -39.16
N SER A 33 2.67 -35.53 -38.88
CA SER A 33 3.99 -36.25 -38.83
C SER A 33 4.73 -35.90 -37.54
N LYS A 34 5.63 -36.78 -37.11
CA LYS A 34 6.56 -36.55 -36.01
C LYS A 34 7.79 -35.70 -36.39
N ARG A 35 7.92 -35.29 -37.65
CA ARG A 35 9.06 -34.50 -38.12
C ARG A 35 8.94 -33.04 -37.75
N SER A 36 9.97 -32.48 -37.15
CA SER A 36 10.10 -31.06 -36.84
C SER A 36 11.55 -30.60 -36.99
N THR A 37 11.74 -29.31 -37.18
CA THR A 37 13.02 -28.60 -37.20
C THR A 37 12.87 -27.26 -36.45
N ALA A 38 13.98 -26.61 -36.17
CA ALA A 38 13.96 -25.24 -35.58
C ALA A 38 14.67 -24.27 -36.52
N THR A 39 14.26 -22.98 -36.47
CA THR A 39 14.92 -21.92 -37.25
C THR A 39 16.29 -21.55 -36.67
N GLY A 40 17.26 -21.26 -37.55
CA GLY A 40 18.57 -20.77 -37.18
C GLY A 40 18.60 -19.25 -36.85
N LYS A 41 19.78 -18.71 -36.54
CA LYS A 41 20.00 -17.31 -36.16
C LYS A 41 19.45 -16.26 -37.14
N ASN A 42 19.43 -16.60 -38.41
CA ASN A 42 18.89 -15.76 -39.49
C ASN A 42 17.43 -16.10 -39.84
N GLY A 43 16.70 -16.78 -38.93
CA GLY A 43 15.31 -17.18 -39.12
C GLY A 43 15.11 -18.30 -40.17
N SER A 44 16.15 -18.80 -40.81
CA SER A 44 16.04 -19.81 -41.85
C SER A 44 15.75 -21.20 -41.27
N TYR A 45 14.94 -21.99 -41.99
CA TYR A 45 14.66 -23.38 -41.68
C TYR A 45 14.70 -24.25 -42.93
N ARG A 46 14.95 -25.53 -42.72
CA ARG A 46 14.83 -26.56 -43.74
C ARG A 46 14.20 -27.80 -43.10
N ILE A 47 13.15 -28.33 -43.70
CA ILE A 47 12.47 -29.52 -43.19
C ILE A 47 12.18 -30.48 -44.38
N SER A 48 12.53 -31.75 -44.24
CA SER A 48 12.24 -32.81 -45.22
C SER A 48 10.95 -33.55 -44.78
N ILE A 49 9.96 -33.55 -45.64
CA ILE A 49 8.61 -34.09 -45.38
C ILE A 49 8.26 -35.18 -46.41
N SER A 50 7.38 -36.09 -46.06
CA SER A 50 6.78 -37.06 -46.99
C SER A 50 5.68 -36.43 -47.83
N SER A 51 5.38 -36.94 -49.01
CA SER A 51 4.39 -36.41 -49.97
C SER A 51 2.98 -36.28 -49.41
N GLY A 52 2.66 -36.94 -48.29
CA GLY A 52 1.34 -36.83 -47.63
C GLY A 52 1.12 -35.64 -46.69
N VAL A 53 2.18 -34.85 -46.36
CA VAL A 53 2.09 -33.69 -45.46
C VAL A 53 1.55 -32.47 -46.23
N ARG A 54 0.42 -31.91 -45.78
CA ARG A 54 -0.26 -30.79 -46.45
C ARG A 54 0.01 -29.44 -45.88
N ALA A 55 0.46 -29.34 -44.61
CA ALA A 55 0.75 -28.09 -43.96
C ALA A 55 1.94 -28.16 -43.00
N LEU A 56 2.64 -27.03 -42.82
CA LEU A 56 3.64 -26.82 -41.80
C LEU A 56 3.07 -25.94 -40.72
N ARG A 57 3.28 -26.32 -39.45
CA ARG A 57 2.92 -25.52 -38.29
C ARG A 57 4.17 -24.89 -37.71
N PHE A 58 4.11 -23.56 -37.57
CA PHE A 58 5.15 -22.73 -36.99
C PHE A 58 4.71 -22.32 -35.59
N SER A 59 5.52 -22.62 -34.59
CA SER A 59 5.22 -22.23 -33.21
C SER A 59 6.46 -21.71 -32.51
N PHE A 60 6.30 -20.60 -31.79
CA PHE A 60 7.35 -19.94 -31.03
C PHE A 60 6.77 -19.34 -29.76
N VAL A 61 7.51 -19.37 -28.67
CA VAL A 61 7.05 -18.84 -27.38
C VAL A 61 6.82 -17.34 -27.50
N GLY A 62 5.59 -16.89 -27.17
CA GLY A 62 5.20 -15.48 -27.25
C GLY A 62 4.63 -15.06 -28.62
N TYR A 63 4.50 -15.97 -29.59
CA TYR A 63 3.90 -15.71 -30.89
C TYR A 63 2.70 -16.62 -31.15
N GLU A 64 1.74 -16.12 -31.95
CA GLU A 64 0.63 -16.94 -32.41
C GLU A 64 1.12 -18.07 -33.32
N ALA A 65 0.78 -19.31 -32.97
CA ALA A 65 1.14 -20.43 -33.83
C ALA A 65 0.39 -20.34 -35.15
N ARG A 66 1.12 -20.47 -36.28
CA ARG A 66 0.57 -20.36 -37.63
C ARG A 66 0.75 -21.66 -38.41
N SER A 67 -0.32 -22.16 -38.98
CA SER A 67 -0.29 -23.26 -39.91
C SER A 67 -0.39 -22.75 -41.36
N VAL A 68 0.55 -23.17 -42.19
CA VAL A 68 0.65 -22.74 -43.60
C VAL A 68 0.56 -23.95 -44.50
N ALA A 69 -0.36 -23.95 -45.46
CA ALA A 69 -0.47 -24.99 -46.46
C ALA A 69 0.74 -24.99 -47.41
N ILE A 70 1.29 -26.15 -47.69
CA ILE A 70 2.53 -26.32 -48.48
C ILE A 70 2.23 -26.14 -49.98
N GLY A 71 1.15 -26.73 -50.49
CA GLY A 71 0.85 -26.76 -51.92
C GLY A 71 2.04 -27.28 -52.72
N ASP A 72 2.36 -26.60 -53.85
CA ASP A 72 3.49 -26.92 -54.70
C ASP A 72 4.79 -26.16 -54.36
N GLN A 73 4.72 -25.32 -53.28
CA GLN A 73 5.86 -24.45 -52.87
C GLN A 73 7.00 -25.24 -52.24
N THR A 74 8.26 -24.94 -52.59
CA THR A 74 9.45 -25.43 -51.95
C THR A 74 10.10 -24.43 -51.01
N THR A 75 9.68 -23.15 -51.11
CA THR A 75 10.09 -22.05 -50.19
C THR A 75 8.85 -21.41 -49.59
N ILE A 76 8.78 -21.36 -48.26
CA ILE A 76 7.67 -20.79 -47.52
C ILE A 76 8.21 -19.84 -46.46
N ASP A 77 8.12 -18.55 -46.70
CA ASP A 77 8.44 -17.51 -45.72
C ASP A 77 7.22 -17.21 -44.86
N VAL A 78 7.43 -17.09 -43.53
CA VAL A 78 6.33 -16.94 -42.58
C VAL A 78 6.60 -15.76 -41.65
N THR A 79 5.58 -14.91 -41.51
CA THR A 79 5.57 -13.89 -40.46
C THR A 79 4.72 -14.37 -39.31
N LEU A 80 5.32 -14.43 -38.12
CA LEU A 80 4.58 -14.72 -36.87
C LEU A 80 4.25 -13.38 -36.19
N THR A 81 3.01 -13.25 -35.76
CA THR A 81 2.54 -12.10 -34.98
C THR A 81 2.75 -12.37 -33.51
N LEU A 82 3.29 -11.38 -32.80
CA LEU A 82 3.33 -11.43 -31.34
C LEU A 82 1.92 -11.69 -30.81
N GLN A 83 1.77 -12.64 -29.93
CA GLN A 83 0.50 -12.95 -29.30
C GLN A 83 0.15 -11.77 -28.38
N SER A 84 -0.62 -10.84 -28.93
CA SER A 84 -1.06 -9.64 -28.19
C SER A 84 -2.03 -10.04 -27.10
N GLY A 85 -1.60 -9.92 -25.84
CA GLY A 85 -2.47 -10.07 -24.68
C GLY A 85 -2.24 -11.29 -23.77
N GLN A 86 -1.16 -12.05 -23.93
CA GLN A 86 -0.91 -13.23 -23.08
C GLN A 86 0.39 -13.22 -22.28
N LEU A 87 0.88 -12.07 -21.87
CA LEU A 87 1.95 -12.02 -20.84
C LEU A 87 1.41 -12.12 -19.41
N SER A 88 0.10 -12.24 -19.21
CA SER A 88 -0.56 -12.33 -17.89
C SER A 88 -1.39 -13.60 -17.67
N ASP A 89 -1.18 -14.66 -18.44
CA ASP A 89 -1.96 -15.90 -18.27
C ASP A 89 -1.56 -16.75 -17.06
N VAL A 90 -0.45 -16.44 -16.40
CA VAL A 90 0.00 -17.14 -15.21
C VAL A 90 -0.10 -16.21 -14.00
N VAL A 91 -0.86 -16.62 -13.00
CA VAL A 91 -0.98 -15.94 -11.71
C VAL A 91 -0.31 -16.79 -10.64
N VAL A 92 0.31 -16.14 -9.67
CA VAL A 92 0.87 -16.81 -8.51
C VAL A 92 -0.24 -17.00 -7.47
N THR A 93 -0.53 -18.24 -7.11
CA THR A 93 -1.64 -18.60 -6.20
C THR A 93 -1.13 -19.40 -4.99
N GLY A 94 -0.24 -18.81 -4.21
CA GLY A 94 0.35 -19.43 -3.01
C GLY A 94 0.99 -20.80 -3.26
N TYR A 95 2.28 -20.91 -3.04
CA TYR A 95 3.09 -22.14 -3.22
C TYR A 95 3.03 -22.78 -4.63
N GLY A 96 2.55 -22.02 -5.65
CA GLY A 96 2.49 -22.50 -7.03
C GLY A 96 1.95 -21.46 -8.00
N ASN A 97 2.15 -21.76 -9.30
CA ASN A 97 1.65 -20.95 -10.40
C ASN A 97 0.44 -21.65 -11.03
N ALA A 98 -0.58 -20.88 -11.37
CA ALA A 98 -1.76 -21.38 -12.09
C ALA A 98 -2.04 -20.50 -13.30
N ARG A 99 -2.61 -21.09 -14.35
CA ARG A 99 -3.14 -20.26 -15.45
C ARG A 99 -4.37 -19.52 -14.95
N LYS A 100 -4.51 -18.25 -15.29
CA LYS A 100 -5.64 -17.41 -14.87
C LYS A 100 -7.00 -18.07 -15.15
N ARG A 101 -7.13 -18.76 -16.27
CA ARG A 101 -8.33 -19.51 -16.67
C ARG A 101 -8.67 -20.67 -15.73
N ASP A 102 -7.67 -21.27 -15.05
CA ASP A 102 -7.82 -22.43 -14.17
C ASP A 102 -8.01 -22.02 -12.69
N VAL A 103 -7.90 -20.72 -12.37
CA VAL A 103 -8.10 -20.19 -11.03
C VAL A 103 -9.59 -20.10 -10.71
N THR A 104 -9.99 -20.63 -9.56
CA THR A 104 -11.39 -20.63 -9.07
C THR A 104 -11.68 -19.50 -8.07
N GLY A 105 -10.65 -18.77 -7.63
CA GLY A 105 -10.76 -17.64 -6.71
C GLY A 105 -10.68 -16.28 -7.42
N SER A 106 -10.96 -15.20 -6.66
CA SER A 106 -10.84 -13.81 -7.13
C SER A 106 -9.41 -13.33 -7.00
N VAL A 107 -8.69 -13.20 -8.12
CA VAL A 107 -7.29 -12.74 -8.17
C VAL A 107 -7.17 -11.61 -9.19
N ALA A 108 -6.55 -10.49 -8.77
CA ALA A 108 -6.23 -9.37 -9.65
C ALA A 108 -4.73 -9.29 -9.84
N SER A 109 -4.27 -9.25 -11.10
CA SER A 109 -2.85 -9.12 -11.44
C SER A 109 -2.57 -7.76 -12.05
N VAL A 110 -1.52 -7.09 -11.59
CA VAL A 110 -1.06 -5.81 -12.12
C VAL A 110 0.37 -6.01 -12.64
N SER A 111 0.56 -5.78 -13.92
CA SER A 111 1.87 -5.85 -14.61
C SER A 111 2.53 -4.48 -14.68
N PRO A 112 3.87 -4.40 -14.92
CA PRO A 112 4.60 -3.15 -15.02
C PRO A 112 4.05 -2.17 -16.06
N ASP A 113 3.47 -2.65 -17.16
CA ASP A 113 2.85 -1.81 -18.19
C ASP A 113 1.64 -1.01 -17.66
N ASN A 114 1.06 -1.47 -16.55
CA ASN A 114 -0.05 -0.83 -15.86
C ASN A 114 0.37 -0.04 -14.61
N PHE A 115 1.64 -0.01 -14.25
CA PHE A 115 2.11 0.75 -13.10
C PHE A 115 1.99 2.25 -13.36
N THR A 116 1.58 2.98 -12.33
CA THR A 116 1.60 4.44 -12.36
C THR A 116 3.05 4.90 -12.33
N GLN A 117 3.46 5.66 -13.35
CA GLN A 117 4.78 6.27 -13.38
C GLN A 117 4.78 7.51 -12.49
N GLY A 118 5.86 7.72 -11.71
CA GLY A 118 5.96 8.84 -10.78
C GLY A 118 7.07 8.63 -9.75
N VAL A 119 7.16 9.53 -8.78
CA VAL A 119 8.00 9.35 -7.61
C VAL A 119 7.34 8.31 -6.70
N ILE A 120 7.87 7.10 -6.69
CA ILE A 120 7.32 5.95 -5.97
C ILE A 120 8.23 5.63 -4.78
N SER A 121 7.83 6.04 -3.58
CA SER A 121 8.56 5.74 -2.34
C SER A 121 8.29 4.33 -1.79
N SER A 122 7.14 3.72 -2.10
CA SER A 122 6.81 2.33 -1.75
C SER A 122 6.12 1.61 -2.91
N PRO A 123 6.46 0.33 -3.20
CA PRO A 123 5.82 -0.44 -4.28
C PRO A 123 4.30 -0.57 -4.15
N ALA A 124 3.74 -0.45 -2.95
CA ALA A 124 2.29 -0.47 -2.76
C ALA A 124 1.58 0.68 -3.51
N MET A 125 2.26 1.81 -3.75
CA MET A 125 1.70 2.96 -4.46
C MET A 125 1.36 2.66 -5.93
N VAL A 126 2.04 1.69 -6.58
CA VAL A 126 1.74 1.33 -7.97
C VAL A 126 0.36 0.68 -8.14
N LEU A 127 -0.25 0.22 -7.03
CA LEU A 127 -1.56 -0.42 -7.00
C LEU A 127 -2.73 0.58 -6.87
N GLU A 128 -2.46 1.85 -6.59
CA GLU A 128 -3.49 2.88 -6.38
C GLU A 128 -4.45 2.94 -7.57
N GLY A 129 -5.76 2.72 -7.30
CA GLY A 129 -6.83 2.73 -8.31
C GLY A 129 -6.73 1.67 -9.41
N LYS A 130 -5.81 0.68 -9.32
CA LYS A 130 -5.61 -0.37 -10.33
C LYS A 130 -6.36 -1.66 -10.01
N VAL A 131 -6.75 -1.88 -8.77
CA VAL A 131 -7.39 -3.11 -8.29
C VAL A 131 -8.74 -2.78 -7.68
N ALA A 132 -9.82 -3.36 -8.21
CA ALA A 132 -11.16 -3.18 -7.66
C ALA A 132 -11.23 -3.63 -6.20
N GLY A 133 -11.81 -2.79 -5.33
CA GLY A 133 -11.94 -3.03 -3.90
C GLY A 133 -10.68 -2.77 -3.08
N LEU A 134 -9.57 -2.36 -3.70
CA LEU A 134 -8.34 -1.96 -3.02
C LEU A 134 -8.24 -0.43 -2.95
N ILE A 135 -8.11 0.10 -1.75
CA ILE A 135 -7.81 1.51 -1.50
C ILE A 135 -6.32 1.60 -1.14
N VAL A 136 -5.61 2.47 -1.83
CA VAL A 136 -4.23 2.85 -1.50
C VAL A 136 -4.22 4.36 -1.36
N SER A 137 -3.97 4.87 -0.17
CA SER A 137 -3.89 6.32 0.10
C SER A 137 -2.44 6.70 0.36
N LYS A 138 -1.94 7.68 -0.40
CA LYS A 138 -0.58 8.20 -0.26
C LYS A 138 -0.55 9.60 0.32
N SER A 139 0.46 9.91 1.10
CA SER A 139 0.77 11.26 1.60
C SER A 139 1.62 12.04 0.61
N GLY A 140 1.68 13.36 0.75
CA GLY A 140 2.74 14.19 0.13
C GLY A 140 4.09 14.06 0.84
N ASN A 141 4.12 13.57 2.10
CA ASN A 141 5.35 13.34 2.84
C ASN A 141 6.06 12.09 2.29
N PRO A 142 7.32 12.21 1.80
CA PRO A 142 8.08 11.09 1.26
C PRO A 142 8.33 9.97 2.29
N ASN A 143 8.30 10.29 3.58
CA ASN A 143 8.57 9.37 4.69
C ASN A 143 7.35 8.56 5.15
N GLN A 144 6.15 8.96 4.73
CA GLN A 144 4.92 8.31 5.14
C GLN A 144 4.55 7.16 4.19
N LEU A 145 4.46 5.95 4.74
CA LEU A 145 4.01 4.77 3.98
C LEU A 145 2.53 4.90 3.58
N PRO A 146 2.13 4.38 2.42
CA PRO A 146 0.73 4.38 2.01
C PRO A 146 -0.12 3.47 2.89
N THR A 147 -1.35 3.89 3.17
CA THR A 147 -2.36 3.01 3.78
C THR A 147 -2.98 2.13 2.70
N VAL A 148 -3.04 0.82 2.93
CA VAL A 148 -3.58 -0.17 1.99
C VAL A 148 -4.72 -0.94 2.66
N ILE A 149 -5.93 -0.86 2.09
CA ILE A 149 -7.13 -1.53 2.62
C ILE A 149 -7.84 -2.28 1.49
N LEU A 150 -8.13 -3.56 1.71
CA LEU A 150 -8.83 -4.39 0.74
C LEU A 150 -10.22 -4.78 1.25
N ARG A 151 -11.27 -4.46 0.46
CA ARG A 151 -12.68 -4.80 0.75
C ARG A 151 -13.15 -4.30 2.13
N GLY A 152 -12.70 -3.08 2.51
CA GLY A 152 -13.06 -2.39 3.73
C GLY A 152 -12.38 -2.92 5.02
N PRO A 153 -12.52 -2.18 6.13
CA PRO A 153 -11.93 -2.55 7.42
C PRO A 153 -12.64 -3.78 8.00
N SER A 154 -11.87 -4.72 8.56
CA SER A 154 -12.37 -6.00 9.07
C SER A 154 -11.95 -6.33 10.49
N THR A 155 -11.33 -5.39 11.20
CA THR A 155 -10.91 -5.56 12.60
C THR A 155 -11.03 -4.24 13.35
N LEU A 156 -11.13 -4.30 14.68
CA LEU A 156 -11.05 -3.14 15.56
C LEU A 156 -9.62 -2.85 16.05
N ARG A 157 -8.63 -3.58 15.55
CA ARG A 157 -7.21 -3.30 15.79
C ARG A 157 -6.66 -2.36 14.72
N THR A 158 -5.59 -1.65 15.00
CA THR A 158 -4.93 -0.68 14.13
C THR A 158 -3.61 -1.22 13.54
N GLY A 159 -2.99 -0.45 12.65
CA GLY A 159 -1.68 -0.75 12.08
C GLY A 159 -1.68 -1.99 11.19
N ALA A 160 -0.69 -2.87 11.36
CA ALA A 160 -0.51 -4.07 10.55
C ALA A 160 -1.74 -5.01 10.51
N ALA A 161 -2.58 -4.98 11.56
CA ALA A 161 -3.79 -5.78 11.64
C ALA A 161 -4.84 -5.44 10.56
N GLN A 162 -4.78 -4.26 9.96
CA GLN A 162 -5.69 -3.81 8.90
C GLN A 162 -5.11 -3.96 7.50
N SER A 163 -3.81 -4.18 7.38
CA SER A 163 -3.10 -4.26 6.11
C SER A 163 -3.21 -5.66 5.48
N PRO A 164 -3.18 -5.77 4.15
CA PRO A 164 -2.99 -7.05 3.47
C PRO A 164 -1.66 -7.71 3.86
N PHE A 165 -1.61 -9.03 3.76
CA PHE A 165 -0.39 -9.80 3.99
C PHE A 165 0.48 -9.82 2.75
N TYR A 166 1.76 -9.48 2.86
CA TYR A 166 2.70 -9.47 1.75
C TYR A 166 3.46 -10.78 1.63
N VAL A 167 3.69 -11.21 0.39
CA VAL A 167 4.55 -12.35 0.03
C VAL A 167 5.47 -11.89 -1.10
N VAL A 168 6.78 -11.89 -0.89
CA VAL A 168 7.76 -11.44 -1.87
C VAL A 168 8.60 -12.64 -2.33
N ASP A 169 8.60 -12.93 -3.63
CA ASP A 169 9.29 -14.08 -4.25
C ASP A 169 9.05 -15.42 -3.51
N GLY A 170 7.85 -15.60 -2.96
CA GLY A 170 7.45 -16.79 -2.22
C GLY A 170 7.81 -16.76 -0.73
N VAL A 171 8.44 -15.71 -0.20
CA VAL A 171 8.73 -15.55 1.23
C VAL A 171 7.54 -14.88 1.92
N PRO A 172 6.78 -15.59 2.78
CA PRO A 172 5.62 -15.04 3.46
C PRO A 172 6.01 -14.02 4.54
N GLY A 173 5.39 -12.83 4.54
CA GLY A 173 5.65 -11.78 5.52
C GLY A 173 6.91 -10.95 5.25
N ALA A 174 7.54 -11.12 4.10
CA ALA A 174 8.64 -10.23 3.69
C ALA A 174 8.12 -8.82 3.41
N SER A 175 8.92 -7.81 3.82
CA SER A 175 8.57 -6.40 3.57
C SER A 175 8.61 -6.07 2.09
N ILE A 176 7.57 -5.38 1.60
CA ILE A 176 7.52 -4.90 0.22
C ILE A 176 8.55 -3.79 -0.04
N ASP A 177 9.01 -3.07 0.99
CA ASP A 177 9.97 -1.96 0.88
C ASP A 177 11.42 -2.44 0.60
N LEU A 178 11.64 -3.76 0.56
CA LEU A 178 12.85 -4.39 0.06
C LEU A 178 13.00 -4.32 -1.47
N ILE A 179 11.93 -4.04 -2.19
CA ILE A 179 11.89 -4.18 -3.65
C ILE A 179 11.77 -2.81 -4.31
N ALA A 180 12.69 -2.50 -5.22
CA ALA A 180 12.53 -1.36 -6.09
C ALA A 180 11.36 -1.59 -7.07
N PRO A 181 10.47 -0.61 -7.32
CA PRO A 181 9.37 -0.75 -8.26
C PRO A 181 9.81 -1.24 -9.65
N ASP A 182 10.97 -0.80 -10.12
CA ASP A 182 11.57 -1.20 -11.40
C ASP A 182 11.93 -2.69 -11.49
N ASP A 183 12.16 -3.36 -10.35
CA ASP A 183 12.51 -4.79 -10.28
C ASP A 183 11.28 -5.71 -10.24
N ILE A 184 10.07 -5.17 -10.17
CA ILE A 184 8.84 -5.96 -10.10
C ILE A 184 8.46 -6.48 -11.49
N GLU A 185 8.11 -7.77 -11.58
CA GLU A 185 7.54 -8.42 -12.77
C GLU A 185 6.01 -8.46 -12.72
N SER A 186 5.42 -8.74 -11.56
CA SER A 186 3.97 -8.71 -11.34
C SER A 186 3.64 -8.50 -9.88
N ILE A 187 2.45 -7.95 -9.64
CA ILE A 187 1.81 -7.95 -8.33
C ILE A 187 0.46 -8.61 -8.47
N ASP A 188 0.26 -9.72 -7.74
CA ASP A 188 -0.97 -10.48 -7.72
C ASP A 188 -1.69 -10.26 -6.39
N VAL A 189 -2.95 -9.80 -6.42
CA VAL A 189 -3.77 -9.52 -5.24
C VAL A 189 -4.82 -10.61 -5.09
N LEU A 190 -4.68 -11.45 -4.06
CA LEU A 190 -5.63 -12.51 -3.71
C LEU A 190 -6.71 -11.89 -2.82
N LYS A 191 -7.96 -11.90 -3.26
CA LYS A 191 -9.04 -11.15 -2.65
C LYS A 191 -10.08 -12.00 -1.92
N ASP A 192 -10.24 -13.28 -2.29
CA ASP A 192 -11.27 -14.18 -1.77
C ASP A 192 -10.76 -15.18 -0.72
N GLY A 193 -11.70 -15.78 0.01
CA GLY A 193 -11.37 -16.71 1.09
C GLY A 193 -10.65 -17.98 0.65
N ALA A 194 -10.91 -18.49 -0.56
CA ALA A 194 -10.27 -19.72 -1.04
C ALA A 194 -8.83 -19.50 -1.52
N SER A 195 -8.56 -18.39 -2.20
CA SER A 195 -7.20 -18.05 -2.62
C SER A 195 -6.29 -17.66 -1.44
N THR A 196 -6.86 -17.07 -0.38
CA THR A 196 -6.11 -16.57 0.78
C THR A 196 -5.95 -17.59 1.91
N ALA A 197 -6.86 -18.58 2.04
CA ALA A 197 -6.86 -19.54 3.15
C ALA A 197 -5.56 -20.36 3.28
N ILE A 198 -4.81 -20.56 2.21
CA ILE A 198 -3.50 -21.23 2.25
C ILE A 198 -2.47 -20.46 3.09
N TYR A 199 -2.68 -19.15 3.32
CA TYR A 199 -1.90 -18.31 4.24
C TYR A 199 -2.52 -18.21 5.64
N GLY A 200 -3.70 -18.81 5.85
CA GLY A 200 -4.35 -19.08 7.13
C GLY A 200 -4.60 -17.84 7.98
N SER A 201 -3.98 -17.84 9.15
CA SER A 201 -4.15 -16.81 10.17
C SER A 201 -3.61 -15.41 9.82
N ARG A 202 -2.99 -15.22 8.66
CA ARG A 202 -2.39 -13.94 8.24
C ARG A 202 -3.15 -13.26 7.11
N ALA A 203 -4.25 -13.86 6.63
CA ALA A 203 -4.80 -13.56 5.32
C ALA A 203 -6.21 -12.93 5.34
N ALA A 204 -6.73 -12.54 6.50
CA ALA A 204 -8.08 -11.95 6.64
C ALA A 204 -8.29 -10.68 5.81
N ASN A 205 -7.23 -9.90 5.59
CA ASN A 205 -7.28 -8.65 4.82
C ASN A 205 -6.82 -8.83 3.36
N GLY A 206 -6.72 -10.08 2.88
CA GLY A 206 -6.17 -10.40 1.57
C GLY A 206 -4.67 -10.60 1.58
N VAL A 207 -4.14 -11.03 0.42
CA VAL A 207 -2.70 -11.29 0.25
C VAL A 207 -2.22 -10.57 -1.01
N ILE A 208 -1.11 -9.85 -0.91
CA ILE A 208 -0.43 -9.19 -2.02
C ILE A 208 0.87 -9.93 -2.29
N MET A 209 0.94 -10.58 -3.45
CA MET A 209 2.11 -11.34 -3.89
C MET A 209 2.93 -10.51 -4.86
N VAL A 210 4.19 -10.26 -4.55
CA VAL A 210 5.11 -9.52 -5.40
C VAL A 210 6.10 -10.50 -5.99
N THR A 211 6.14 -10.57 -7.31
CA THR A 211 7.12 -11.35 -8.07
C THR A 211 8.11 -10.41 -8.71
N THR A 212 9.39 -10.65 -8.47
CA THR A 212 10.46 -9.86 -9.08
C THR A 212 10.90 -10.44 -10.40
N ARG A 213 11.47 -9.59 -11.26
CA ARG A 213 11.98 -9.98 -12.58
C ARG A 213 13.05 -11.06 -12.45
N LYS A 214 12.98 -12.06 -13.33
CA LYS A 214 13.95 -13.16 -13.44
C LYS A 214 14.57 -13.20 -14.83
N ALA A 215 15.77 -13.75 -14.91
CA ALA A 215 16.46 -13.95 -16.17
C ALA A 215 15.68 -14.89 -17.10
N ARG A 216 15.49 -14.49 -18.36
CA ARG A 216 14.89 -15.31 -19.41
C ARG A 216 15.98 -16.14 -20.12
N LEU A 217 15.59 -17.30 -20.68
CA LEU A 217 16.51 -18.28 -21.28
C LEU A 217 17.46 -17.66 -22.32
N ASN A 218 18.76 -18.01 -22.18
CA ASN A 218 19.85 -17.74 -23.13
C ASN A 218 20.14 -16.28 -23.49
N GLN A 219 19.84 -15.32 -22.62
CA GLN A 219 20.18 -13.91 -22.86
C GLN A 219 20.67 -13.26 -21.57
N THR A 220 21.81 -12.57 -21.67
CA THR A 220 22.20 -11.56 -20.69
C THR A 220 21.51 -10.25 -21.07
N ARG A 221 20.83 -9.62 -20.11
CA ARG A 221 20.13 -8.36 -20.29
C ARG A 221 20.62 -7.36 -19.25
N ILE A 222 21.08 -6.22 -19.70
CA ILE A 222 21.40 -5.09 -18.86
C ILE A 222 20.35 -4.02 -19.12
N THR A 223 19.76 -3.50 -18.08
CA THR A 223 18.76 -2.42 -18.17
C THR A 223 19.09 -1.33 -17.17
N TYR A 224 18.98 -0.10 -17.62
CA TYR A 224 19.02 1.09 -16.78
C TYR A 224 17.67 1.80 -16.85
N SER A 225 17.11 2.15 -15.70
CA SER A 225 15.93 3.01 -15.56
C SER A 225 16.29 4.18 -14.67
N GLY A 226 15.95 5.39 -15.08
CA GLY A 226 16.21 6.56 -14.24
C GLY A 226 15.28 7.71 -14.56
N TYR A 227 15.05 8.57 -13.56
CA TYR A 227 14.29 9.79 -13.73
C TYR A 227 14.81 10.92 -12.86
N VAL A 228 14.47 12.14 -13.25
CA VAL A 228 14.52 13.36 -12.45
C VAL A 228 13.11 13.93 -12.35
N SER A 229 12.73 14.40 -11.18
CA SER A 229 11.41 14.96 -10.91
C SER A 229 11.50 16.20 -10.03
N THR A 230 10.58 17.13 -10.21
CA THR A 230 10.36 18.25 -9.28
C THR A 230 8.89 18.29 -8.87
N GLU A 231 8.62 18.88 -7.71
CA GLU A 231 7.28 18.92 -7.14
C GLU A 231 6.87 20.33 -6.74
N THR A 232 5.57 20.58 -6.83
CA THR A 232 4.94 21.81 -6.33
C THR A 232 3.73 21.43 -5.47
N VAL A 233 3.30 22.34 -4.58
CA VAL A 233 2.07 22.12 -3.81
C VAL A 233 0.86 22.04 -4.75
N ALA A 234 -0.03 21.08 -4.54
CA ALA A 234 -1.24 20.93 -5.34
C ALA A 234 -2.33 21.95 -4.98
N LYS A 235 -2.52 22.23 -3.68
CA LYS A 235 -3.51 23.18 -3.13
C LYS A 235 -3.03 23.76 -1.81
N ARG A 236 -3.24 25.06 -1.59
CA ARG A 236 -3.03 25.75 -0.31
C ARG A 236 -4.37 26.14 0.31
N LEU A 237 -4.39 26.26 1.62
CA LEU A 237 -5.54 26.85 2.32
C LEU A 237 -5.47 28.39 2.29
N GLU A 238 -6.60 29.03 2.07
CA GLU A 238 -6.68 30.48 2.06
C GLU A 238 -6.79 31.03 3.48
N VAL A 239 -5.65 31.55 3.97
CA VAL A 239 -5.54 32.29 5.23
C VAL A 239 -5.33 33.77 4.96
N LEU A 240 -5.52 34.66 5.97
CA LEU A 240 -5.33 36.08 5.79
C LEU A 240 -3.85 36.41 5.56
N THR A 241 -3.61 37.37 4.68
CA THR A 241 -2.32 38.09 4.61
C THR A 241 -2.15 39.03 5.81
N GLY A 242 -0.96 39.52 6.06
CA GLY A 242 -0.71 40.46 7.14
C GLY A 242 -1.54 41.72 7.04
N ASP A 243 -1.72 42.24 5.83
CA ASP A 243 -2.51 43.48 5.60
C ASP A 243 -4.01 43.21 5.77
N GLU A 244 -4.53 42.06 5.28
CA GLU A 244 -5.91 41.65 5.53
C GLU A 244 -6.21 41.45 7.01
N LEU A 245 -5.26 40.86 7.76
CA LEU A 245 -5.40 40.68 9.20
C LEU A 245 -5.38 42.00 9.96
N ARG A 246 -4.46 42.92 9.62
CA ARG A 246 -4.41 44.27 10.22
C ARG A 246 -5.71 45.04 9.96
N LYS A 247 -6.19 44.97 8.70
CA LYS A 247 -7.48 45.60 8.35
C LYS A 247 -8.63 45.01 9.16
N TYR A 248 -8.72 43.70 9.23
CA TYR A 248 -9.76 43.00 10.01
C TYR A 248 -9.74 43.45 11.47
N LEU A 249 -8.57 43.48 12.10
CA LEU A 249 -8.43 43.90 13.48
C LEU A 249 -8.80 45.38 13.71
N SER A 250 -8.35 46.27 12.80
CA SER A 250 -8.67 47.68 12.86
C SER A 250 -10.19 47.94 12.74
N ASP A 251 -10.85 47.25 11.80
CA ASP A 251 -12.29 47.35 11.58
C ASP A 251 -13.10 46.88 12.82
N ASN A 252 -12.47 46.01 13.65
CA ASN A 252 -13.07 45.52 14.92
C ASN A 252 -12.58 46.27 16.18
N GLY A 253 -11.86 47.37 16.03
CA GLY A 253 -11.31 48.14 17.16
C GLY A 253 -10.21 47.39 17.94
N GLN A 254 -9.59 46.37 17.35
CA GLN A 254 -8.54 45.55 17.93
C GLN A 254 -7.16 45.92 17.37
N LYS A 255 -6.10 45.67 18.13
CA LYS A 255 -4.71 45.92 17.73
C LYS A 255 -3.84 44.73 18.06
N LEU A 256 -2.85 44.46 17.21
CA LEU A 256 -1.78 43.54 17.49
C LEU A 256 -0.86 44.12 18.59
N ALA A 257 -0.30 43.25 19.43
CA ALA A 257 0.84 43.62 20.26
C ALA A 257 2.01 44.08 19.36
N SER A 258 2.81 45.05 19.82
CA SER A 258 3.96 45.56 19.05
C SER A 258 4.95 44.46 18.65
N ALA A 259 5.17 43.48 19.52
CA ALA A 259 6.02 42.31 19.25
C ALA A 259 5.48 41.37 18.14
N ASN A 260 4.19 41.52 17.80
CA ASN A 260 3.52 40.68 16.81
C ASN A 260 3.17 41.48 15.52
N ASN A 261 3.77 42.67 15.34
CA ASN A 261 3.46 43.53 14.20
C ASN A 261 4.73 44.19 13.67
N ASP A 262 5.54 43.42 12.97
CA ASP A 262 6.83 43.86 12.44
C ASP A 262 6.70 44.76 11.20
N SER A 263 7.73 45.61 11.03
CA SER A 263 7.95 46.37 9.82
C SER A 263 9.41 46.34 9.42
N VAL A 264 9.69 46.37 8.11
CA VAL A 264 11.04 46.45 7.55
C VAL A 264 11.12 47.67 6.65
N ASN A 265 12.03 48.57 6.87
CA ASN A 265 12.21 49.83 6.11
C ASN A 265 10.88 50.61 5.96
N GLY A 266 10.09 50.70 7.04
CA GLY A 266 8.80 51.38 7.04
C GLY A 266 7.64 50.65 6.35
N LYS A 267 7.86 49.44 5.81
CA LYS A 267 6.83 48.63 5.23
C LYS A 267 6.38 47.54 6.19
N SER A 268 5.08 47.36 6.34
CA SER A 268 4.50 46.31 7.15
C SER A 268 4.81 44.92 6.61
N VAL A 269 5.12 43.96 7.49
CA VAL A 269 5.44 42.56 7.11
C VAL A 269 4.17 41.81 6.67
N ASN A 270 4.29 41.05 5.59
CA ASN A 270 3.29 40.12 5.05
C ASN A 270 3.96 38.76 4.79
N ALA A 271 4.05 37.92 5.80
CA ALA A 271 4.64 36.61 5.69
C ALA A 271 3.61 35.60 5.15
N ASP A 272 3.96 34.91 4.03
CA ASP A 272 3.24 33.73 3.56
C ASP A 272 3.93 32.47 4.13
N TRP A 273 3.45 32.00 5.28
CA TRP A 273 4.06 30.90 6.00
C TRP A 273 4.00 29.58 5.26
N GLN A 274 2.92 29.30 4.49
CA GLN A 274 2.84 28.09 3.66
C GLN A 274 3.98 28.07 2.63
N LYS A 275 4.19 29.20 1.92
CA LYS A 275 5.28 29.33 0.94
C LYS A 275 6.66 29.38 1.60
N THR A 276 6.76 29.98 2.78
CA THR A 276 8.04 30.17 3.48
C THR A 276 8.68 28.85 3.94
N VAL A 277 7.88 27.86 4.33
CA VAL A 277 8.38 26.52 4.72
C VAL A 277 8.61 25.59 3.52
N GLU A 278 8.10 25.94 2.34
CA GLU A 278 8.28 25.13 1.13
C GLU A 278 9.69 25.28 0.55
N GLN A 279 10.14 24.25 -0.14
CA GLN A 279 11.32 24.26 -1.02
C GLN A 279 10.91 23.71 -2.41
N GLN A 280 11.80 23.83 -3.38
CA GLN A 280 11.65 23.19 -4.68
C GLN A 280 12.46 21.89 -4.67
N PRO A 281 11.83 20.73 -4.38
CA PRO A 281 12.54 19.48 -4.34
C PRO A 281 12.93 19.00 -5.73
N VAL A 282 14.11 18.40 -5.85
CA VAL A 282 14.53 17.68 -7.05
C VAL A 282 14.80 16.22 -6.65
N SER A 283 13.88 15.35 -7.03
CA SER A 283 13.98 13.92 -6.76
C SER A 283 14.64 13.19 -7.93
N THR A 284 15.47 12.20 -7.63
CA THR A 284 16.12 11.35 -8.64
C THR A 284 16.01 9.89 -8.26
N ASN A 285 15.86 9.03 -9.28
CA ASN A 285 15.92 7.58 -9.11
C ASN A 285 16.81 6.98 -10.19
N HIS A 286 17.64 6.03 -9.80
CA HIS A 286 18.54 5.31 -10.67
C HIS A 286 18.46 3.83 -10.37
N ASN A 287 18.08 3.01 -11.34
CA ASN A 287 18.01 1.57 -11.22
C ASN A 287 18.83 0.91 -12.32
N LEU A 288 19.82 0.10 -11.93
CA LEU A 288 20.62 -0.71 -12.85
C LEU A 288 20.38 -2.17 -12.55
N THR A 289 19.95 -2.93 -13.56
CA THR A 289 19.66 -4.34 -13.43
C THR A 289 20.46 -5.15 -14.46
N VAL A 290 21.14 -6.21 -13.99
CA VAL A 290 21.86 -7.17 -14.80
C VAL A 290 21.26 -8.55 -14.57
N MET A 291 20.74 -9.17 -15.61
CA MET A 291 20.16 -10.52 -15.55
C MET A 291 20.75 -11.38 -16.64
N GLY A 292 21.12 -12.61 -16.30
CA GLY A 292 21.62 -13.57 -17.26
C GLY A 292 21.16 -14.98 -16.94
N ASN A 293 21.06 -15.80 -17.99
CA ASN A 293 20.71 -17.21 -17.86
C ASN A 293 21.58 -18.03 -18.82
N SER A 294 22.26 -19.01 -18.27
CA SER A 294 22.90 -20.09 -19.01
C SER A 294 22.02 -21.35 -18.97
N LYS A 295 22.48 -22.48 -19.57
CA LYS A 295 21.72 -23.73 -19.56
C LYS A 295 21.23 -24.15 -18.17
N ASN A 296 22.06 -23.99 -17.13
CA ASN A 296 21.78 -24.51 -15.80
C ASN A 296 21.71 -23.41 -14.73
N THR A 297 22.13 -22.17 -15.02
CA THR A 297 22.26 -21.12 -14.03
C THR A 297 21.55 -19.84 -14.48
N ALA A 298 20.57 -19.40 -13.72
CA ALA A 298 19.98 -18.07 -13.86
C ALA A 298 20.49 -17.17 -12.73
N TYR A 299 20.90 -15.95 -13.05
CA TYR A 299 21.37 -14.97 -12.07
C TYR A 299 20.80 -13.60 -12.34
N GLY A 300 20.62 -12.84 -11.28
CA GLY A 300 20.16 -11.47 -11.33
C GLY A 300 20.86 -10.62 -10.28
N PHE A 301 21.17 -9.38 -10.65
CA PHE A 301 21.69 -8.36 -9.76
C PHE A 301 21.02 -7.04 -10.09
N SER A 302 20.60 -6.30 -9.08
CA SER A 302 20.09 -4.93 -9.24
C SER A 302 20.59 -4.02 -8.14
N ILE A 303 20.76 -2.75 -8.51
CA ILE A 303 21.05 -1.64 -7.62
C ILE A 303 20.05 -0.53 -7.92
N ASN A 304 19.39 -0.03 -6.87
CA ASN A 304 18.50 1.12 -6.95
C ASN A 304 18.94 2.18 -5.94
N TYR A 305 18.98 3.44 -6.39
CA TYR A 305 19.15 4.60 -5.53
C TYR A 305 18.03 5.59 -5.78
N LEU A 306 17.31 5.95 -4.73
CA LEU A 306 16.27 6.96 -4.70
C LEU A 306 16.70 8.09 -3.77
N HIS A 307 16.77 9.33 -4.29
CA HIS A 307 16.84 10.57 -3.51
C HIS A 307 15.52 11.32 -3.69
N ASN A 308 14.77 11.51 -2.61
CA ASN A 308 13.45 12.13 -2.63
C ASN A 308 13.32 13.17 -1.51
N PRO A 309 13.82 14.40 -1.72
CA PRO A 309 13.57 15.51 -0.81
C PRO A 309 12.08 15.86 -0.84
N GLY A 310 11.51 16.15 0.32
CA GLY A 310 10.12 16.57 0.42
C GLY A 310 9.88 18.03 0.01
N LEU A 311 8.62 18.40 -0.19
CA LEU A 311 8.20 19.78 -0.46
C LEU A 311 8.50 20.71 0.74
N ILE A 312 8.35 20.23 1.97
CA ILE A 312 8.66 20.99 3.19
C ILE A 312 10.14 20.87 3.49
N LYS A 313 10.82 22.02 3.75
CA LYS A 313 12.21 22.09 4.18
C LYS A 313 12.46 21.16 5.37
N GLY A 314 13.59 20.45 5.37
CA GLY A 314 13.92 19.50 6.43
C GLY A 314 13.24 18.14 6.33
N THR A 315 12.50 17.86 5.26
CA THR A 315 12.01 16.50 4.98
C THR A 315 12.77 15.88 3.82
N SER A 316 13.21 14.62 3.96
CA SER A 316 13.87 13.87 2.89
C SER A 316 13.78 12.36 3.09
N LEU A 317 13.88 11.62 2.00
CA LEU A 317 13.99 10.16 1.95
C LEU A 317 15.12 9.81 0.98
N ASP A 318 16.18 9.20 1.50
CA ASP A 318 17.23 8.56 0.72
C ASP A 318 17.12 7.05 0.89
N ARG A 319 17.09 6.29 -0.22
CA ARG A 319 17.02 4.83 -0.17
C ARG A 319 17.96 4.18 -1.16
N PHE A 320 18.72 3.21 -0.68
CA PHE A 320 19.63 2.41 -1.47
C PHE A 320 19.24 0.94 -1.34
N ILE A 321 18.87 0.30 -2.45
CA ILE A 321 18.49 -1.12 -2.49
C ILE A 321 19.50 -1.87 -3.35
N THR A 322 19.99 -3.00 -2.83
CA THR A 322 20.76 -3.98 -3.59
C THR A 322 20.07 -5.32 -3.54
N ARG A 323 19.98 -6.00 -4.66
CA ARG A 323 19.42 -7.33 -4.77
C ARG A 323 20.32 -8.24 -5.59
N PHE A 324 20.51 -9.44 -5.08
CA PHE A 324 21.20 -10.52 -5.76
C PHE A 324 20.30 -11.77 -5.76
N SER A 325 20.30 -12.51 -6.85
CA SER A 325 19.62 -13.81 -6.95
C SER A 325 20.37 -14.75 -7.88
N ILE A 326 20.40 -16.02 -7.50
CA ILE A 326 20.96 -17.10 -8.32
C ILE A 326 20.10 -18.33 -8.15
N ASP A 327 19.73 -18.95 -9.27
CA ASP A 327 19.09 -20.25 -9.36
C ASP A 327 19.99 -21.17 -10.15
N HIS A 328 20.43 -22.30 -9.57
CA HIS A 328 21.31 -23.28 -10.22
C HIS A 328 20.67 -24.65 -10.23
N LYS A 329 20.66 -25.32 -11.40
CA LYS A 329 20.13 -26.66 -11.59
C LYS A 329 21.29 -27.66 -11.70
N ILE A 330 21.20 -28.72 -10.91
CA ILE A 330 22.19 -29.83 -10.87
C ILE A 330 21.48 -31.17 -11.08
N LEU A 331 22.27 -32.24 -11.27
CA LEU A 331 21.78 -33.61 -11.44
C LEU A 331 20.74 -33.74 -12.57
N ASP A 332 21.08 -33.28 -13.78
CA ASP A 332 20.14 -33.22 -14.92
C ASP A 332 18.81 -32.54 -14.62
N GLU A 333 18.88 -31.39 -13.99
CA GLU A 333 17.74 -30.57 -13.56
C GLU A 333 16.82 -31.25 -12.49
N ARG A 334 17.29 -32.34 -11.85
CA ARG A 334 16.53 -32.95 -10.76
C ARG A 334 16.53 -32.13 -9.47
N VAL A 335 17.60 -31.38 -9.23
CA VAL A 335 17.75 -30.54 -8.05
C VAL A 335 17.96 -29.10 -8.51
N LYS A 336 17.18 -28.18 -7.98
CA LYS A 336 17.35 -26.74 -8.14
C LYS A 336 17.75 -26.14 -6.80
N LEU A 337 18.83 -25.38 -6.79
CA LEU A 337 19.30 -24.59 -5.65
C LEU A 337 19.06 -23.12 -5.97
N GLY A 338 18.37 -22.42 -5.08
CA GLY A 338 18.10 -20.98 -5.17
C GLY A 338 18.69 -20.24 -3.99
N LEU A 339 19.28 -19.07 -4.25
CA LEU A 339 19.71 -18.14 -3.22
C LEU A 339 19.32 -16.73 -3.66
N SER A 340 18.67 -15.98 -2.77
CA SER A 340 18.43 -14.56 -2.96
C SER A 340 18.81 -13.78 -1.72
N ALA A 341 19.38 -12.61 -1.92
CA ALA A 341 19.72 -11.66 -0.87
C ALA A 341 19.32 -10.25 -1.31
N THR A 342 18.62 -9.55 -0.45
CA THR A 342 18.21 -8.17 -0.69
C THR A 342 18.54 -7.34 0.54
N ASN A 343 19.08 -6.15 0.32
CA ASN A 343 19.30 -5.15 1.36
C ASN A 343 18.66 -3.83 0.93
N SER A 344 18.00 -3.17 1.85
CA SER A 344 17.47 -1.81 1.72
C SER A 344 17.98 -0.95 2.87
N TYR A 345 18.81 0.04 2.56
CA TYR A 345 19.20 1.09 3.49
C TYR A 345 18.38 2.34 3.21
N THR A 346 17.70 2.85 4.23
CA THR A 346 16.86 4.04 4.14
C THR A 346 17.29 5.05 5.19
N LYS A 347 17.52 6.30 4.78
CA LYS A 347 17.68 7.45 5.63
C LYS A 347 16.51 8.39 5.43
N GLN A 348 15.84 8.77 6.51
CA GLN A 348 14.71 9.69 6.51
C GLN A 348 15.03 10.86 7.43
N GLU A 349 14.71 12.06 6.97
CA GLU A 349 14.69 13.26 7.79
C GLU A 349 13.27 13.80 7.82
N ASP A 350 12.78 14.18 8.97
CA ASP A 350 11.41 14.69 9.14
C ASP A 350 11.40 15.92 10.05
N VAL A 351 10.32 16.68 9.98
CA VAL A 351 10.11 17.86 10.81
C VAL A 351 9.05 17.58 11.88
N PRO A 352 9.05 18.32 13.01
CA PRO A 352 7.96 18.19 13.98
C PRO A 352 6.60 18.42 13.33
N SER A 353 5.60 17.61 13.68
CA SER A 353 4.25 17.71 13.12
C SER A 353 3.61 19.10 13.30
N GLY A 354 4.00 19.84 14.34
CA GLY A 354 3.59 21.23 14.57
C GLY A 354 3.88 22.19 13.42
N VAL A 355 4.86 21.90 12.54
CA VAL A 355 5.15 22.72 11.34
C VAL A 355 3.92 22.86 10.46
N TYR A 356 3.17 21.77 10.21
CA TYR A 356 2.02 21.76 9.30
C TYR A 356 0.84 22.59 9.84
N GLY A 357 0.56 22.49 11.14
CA GLY A 357 -0.48 23.32 11.78
C GLY A 357 -0.05 24.78 11.90
N ASN A 358 1.22 25.03 12.28
CA ASN A 358 1.71 26.39 12.50
C ASN A 358 1.87 27.21 11.22
N MET A 359 2.21 26.60 10.07
CA MET A 359 2.23 27.33 8.80
C MET A 359 0.86 27.91 8.39
N LEU A 360 -0.24 27.40 8.98
CA LEU A 360 -1.59 27.92 8.76
C LEU A 360 -2.00 28.96 9.80
N THR A 361 -1.54 28.79 11.05
CA THR A 361 -2.03 29.56 12.19
C THR A 361 -1.08 30.65 12.70
N TYR A 362 0.21 30.58 12.34
CA TYR A 362 1.17 31.59 12.81
C TYR A 362 0.88 32.95 12.16
N LEU A 363 1.14 34.04 12.93
CA LEU A 363 0.77 35.40 12.51
C LEU A 363 1.53 35.84 11.23
N PRO A 364 0.83 36.29 10.19
CA PRO A 364 1.47 36.75 8.94
C PRO A 364 2.09 38.15 9.07
N THR A 365 1.99 38.75 10.23
CA THR A 365 2.42 40.14 10.54
C THR A 365 3.81 40.18 11.16
N VAL A 366 4.47 39.03 11.36
CA VAL A 366 5.81 38.94 11.95
C VAL A 366 6.81 38.44 10.93
N LEU A 367 8.07 38.81 11.10
CA LEU A 367 9.18 38.36 10.26
C LEU A 367 9.39 36.84 10.44
N ALA A 368 9.67 36.17 9.34
CA ALA A 368 10.03 34.77 9.37
C ALA A 368 11.36 34.55 10.10
N GLN A 369 12.33 35.42 9.83
CA GLN A 369 13.66 35.45 10.45
C GLN A 369 14.08 36.91 10.60
N ARG A 370 14.71 37.25 11.70
CA ARG A 370 15.24 38.61 11.96
C ARG A 370 16.57 38.83 11.21
N PRO A 371 17.01 40.08 11.02
CA PRO A 371 18.26 40.37 10.33
C PRO A 371 19.50 39.78 11.00
N ASP A 372 19.46 39.53 12.31
CA ASP A 372 20.51 38.89 13.09
C ASP A 372 20.53 37.35 12.94
N GLY A 373 19.65 36.79 12.12
CA GLY A 373 19.52 35.34 11.90
C GLY A 373 18.63 34.64 12.92
N SER A 374 18.16 35.30 13.98
CA SER A 374 17.23 34.71 14.96
C SER A 374 15.81 34.59 14.39
N TYR A 375 15.03 33.66 14.94
CA TYR A 375 13.62 33.51 14.58
C TYR A 375 12.73 34.30 15.54
N THR A 376 11.67 34.84 14.99
CA THR A 376 10.65 35.51 15.82
C THR A 376 9.85 34.46 16.55
N GLU A 377 9.96 34.41 17.87
CA GLU A 377 9.24 33.48 18.74
C GLU A 377 8.53 34.26 19.84
N ASP A 378 7.32 33.84 20.18
CA ASP A 378 6.63 34.36 21.35
C ASP A 378 6.87 33.46 22.57
N PHE A 379 7.84 33.83 23.39
CA PHE A 379 8.19 33.12 24.62
C PHE A 379 7.22 33.38 25.79
N THR A 380 6.28 34.27 25.66
CA THR A 380 5.34 34.62 26.76
C THR A 380 4.24 33.57 26.93
N GLY A 381 4.08 32.63 25.98
CA GLY A 381 3.04 31.61 25.98
C GLY A 381 1.63 32.17 25.71
N ASN A 382 1.49 33.44 25.42
CA ASN A 382 0.20 34.10 25.14
C ASN A 382 -0.25 33.88 23.69
N VAL A 383 0.63 33.44 22.79
CA VAL A 383 0.27 33.14 21.41
C VAL A 383 -0.29 31.71 21.33
N ARG A 384 -1.60 31.60 21.18
CA ARG A 384 -2.24 30.32 20.82
C ARG A 384 -1.93 29.88 19.39
N GLY A 385 -1.26 30.70 18.60
CA GLY A 385 -0.85 30.43 17.21
C GLY A 385 0.31 29.46 17.07
N GLY A 386 0.89 29.03 18.18
CA GLY A 386 1.97 28.06 18.14
C GLY A 386 3.35 28.70 17.93
N ASN A 387 4.28 27.90 17.43
CA ASN A 387 5.69 28.26 17.24
C ASN A 387 5.94 28.73 15.81
N ASN A 388 6.96 29.57 15.61
CA ASN A 388 7.44 29.91 14.28
C ASN A 388 7.79 28.63 13.50
N PRO A 389 7.14 28.32 12.35
CA PRO A 389 7.36 27.05 11.66
C PRO A 389 8.77 26.89 11.10
N LEU A 390 9.50 27.99 10.78
CA LEU A 390 10.92 27.92 10.40
C LEU A 390 11.83 27.62 11.60
N ALA A 391 11.51 28.17 12.78
CA ALA A 391 12.24 27.83 14.00
C ALA A 391 12.06 26.36 14.38
N LEU A 392 10.83 25.83 14.21
CA LEU A 392 10.57 24.39 14.39
C LEU A 392 11.43 23.54 13.45
N ILE A 393 11.62 23.95 12.21
CA ILE A 393 12.47 23.26 11.25
C ILE A 393 13.94 23.39 11.63
N ALA A 394 14.39 24.60 12.00
CA ALA A 394 15.82 24.90 12.22
C ALA A 394 16.35 24.31 13.53
N TYR A 395 15.54 24.32 14.60
CA TYR A 395 15.96 23.94 15.95
C TYR A 395 15.60 22.52 16.34
N ASN A 396 15.10 21.72 15.40
CA ASN A 396 14.74 20.34 15.68
C ASN A 396 15.25 19.41 14.59
N THR A 397 16.00 18.41 14.99
CA THR A 397 16.49 17.33 14.11
C THR A 397 15.73 16.05 14.42
N ASN A 398 15.21 15.40 13.40
CA ASN A 398 14.53 14.10 13.50
C ASN A 398 15.00 13.23 12.34
N GLU A 399 15.93 12.32 12.64
CA GLU A 399 16.56 11.42 11.66
C GLU A 399 16.22 9.98 12.00
N THR A 400 15.74 9.22 11.00
CA THR A 400 15.56 7.76 11.11
C THR A 400 16.40 7.05 10.06
N LYS A 401 17.23 6.11 10.51
CA LYS A 401 18.00 5.20 9.64
C LYS A 401 17.49 3.79 9.79
N THR A 402 17.11 3.16 8.71
CA THR A 402 16.62 1.78 8.69
C THR A 402 17.48 0.94 7.75
N ASN A 403 17.97 -0.18 8.24
CA ASN A 403 18.67 -1.19 7.48
C ASN A 403 17.82 -2.47 7.47
N LEU A 404 17.36 -2.91 6.31
CA LEU A 404 16.46 -4.04 6.17
C LEU A 404 17.11 -5.08 5.24
N TYR A 405 17.30 -6.30 5.74
CA TYR A 405 17.92 -7.41 5.03
C TYR A 405 16.95 -8.58 4.89
N LEU A 406 16.94 -9.22 3.73
CA LEU A 406 16.28 -10.50 3.52
C LEU A 406 17.24 -11.44 2.78
N VAL A 407 17.49 -12.59 3.38
CA VAL A 407 18.21 -13.70 2.73
C VAL A 407 17.31 -14.91 2.67
N ASN A 408 17.18 -15.52 1.50
CA ASN A 408 16.36 -16.71 1.30
C ASN A 408 17.14 -17.76 0.51
N GLY A 409 17.28 -18.95 1.09
CA GLY A 409 17.81 -20.16 0.45
C GLY A 409 16.67 -21.13 0.14
N LEU A 410 16.70 -21.72 -1.07
CA LEU A 410 15.67 -22.65 -1.55
C LEU A 410 16.32 -23.89 -2.16
N VAL A 411 15.77 -25.05 -1.86
CA VAL A 411 16.09 -26.32 -2.51
C VAL A 411 14.80 -26.93 -3.06
N GLU A 412 14.75 -27.22 -4.34
CA GLU A 412 13.66 -27.98 -4.97
C GLU A 412 14.23 -29.30 -5.53
N VAL A 413 13.61 -30.43 -5.20
CA VAL A 413 13.99 -31.77 -5.65
C VAL A 413 12.84 -32.40 -6.41
N LYS A 414 13.06 -32.77 -7.67
CA LYS A 414 12.14 -33.61 -8.45
C LYS A 414 12.37 -35.07 -8.06
N ILE A 415 11.48 -35.62 -7.21
CA ILE A 415 11.62 -36.97 -6.67
C ILE A 415 11.18 -38.01 -7.70
N LEU A 416 9.98 -37.80 -8.27
CA LEU A 416 9.37 -38.62 -9.30
C LEU A 416 8.72 -37.71 -10.33
N PRO A 417 8.36 -38.24 -11.55
CA PRO A 417 7.54 -37.48 -12.47
C PRO A 417 6.26 -36.94 -11.80
N GLY A 418 6.11 -35.62 -11.77
CA GLY A 418 5.00 -34.94 -11.11
C GLY A 418 5.21 -34.66 -9.62
N LEU A 419 6.09 -35.35 -8.89
CA LEU A 419 6.33 -35.16 -7.46
C LEU A 419 7.57 -34.30 -7.22
N ARG A 420 7.40 -33.15 -6.60
CA ARG A 420 8.47 -32.23 -6.19
C ARG A 420 8.42 -31.97 -4.70
N TYR A 421 9.57 -31.92 -4.09
CA TYR A 421 9.75 -31.44 -2.73
C TYR A 421 10.47 -30.09 -2.77
N THR A 422 9.99 -29.13 -2.01
CA THR A 422 10.59 -27.80 -1.86
C THR A 422 10.80 -27.50 -0.40
N ALA A 423 12.00 -27.05 -0.06
CA ALA A 423 12.34 -26.50 1.25
C ALA A 423 12.97 -25.11 1.06
N SER A 424 12.58 -24.16 1.90
CA SER A 424 13.22 -22.85 1.93
C SER A 424 13.42 -22.37 3.37
N ILE A 425 14.49 -21.61 3.55
CA ILE A 425 14.83 -20.93 4.80
C ILE A 425 15.04 -19.47 4.48
N ALA A 426 14.28 -18.60 5.12
CA ALA A 426 14.42 -17.16 4.97
C ALA A 426 14.69 -16.49 6.32
N ALA A 427 15.57 -15.50 6.32
CA ALA A 427 15.87 -14.65 7.46
C ALA A 427 15.74 -13.19 7.05
N GLN A 428 14.84 -12.47 7.73
CA GLN A 428 14.68 -11.02 7.59
C GLN A 428 15.15 -10.35 8.88
N ARG A 429 15.93 -9.28 8.74
CA ARG A 429 16.38 -8.45 9.85
C ARG A 429 16.17 -7.00 9.51
N GLN A 430 15.60 -6.26 10.45
CA GLN A 430 15.44 -4.82 10.37
C GLN A 430 16.12 -4.18 11.57
N GLN A 431 16.99 -3.25 11.30
CA GLN A 431 17.65 -2.42 12.28
C GLN A 431 17.20 -0.97 12.07
N THR A 432 16.63 -0.35 13.11
CA THR A 432 16.14 1.02 13.05
C THR A 432 16.82 1.85 14.14
N ASN A 433 17.36 2.99 13.73
CA ASN A 433 17.93 4.00 14.63
C ASN A 433 17.10 5.27 14.46
N ASN A 434 16.44 5.73 15.53
CA ASN A 434 15.78 7.05 15.55
C ASN A 434 16.65 7.98 16.39
N ASN A 435 16.99 9.12 15.83
CA ASN A 435 17.81 10.15 16.44
C ASN A 435 17.03 11.46 16.41
N GLN A 436 16.69 11.99 17.59
CA GLN A 436 15.97 13.25 17.73
C GLN A 436 16.80 14.19 18.58
N TYR A 437 16.83 15.45 18.18
CA TYR A 437 17.45 16.51 18.96
C TYR A 437 16.61 17.78 18.86
N ASN A 438 16.30 18.36 20.00
CA ASN A 438 15.72 19.69 20.10
C ASN A 438 16.78 20.60 20.68
N ASP A 439 17.17 21.64 19.96
CA ASP A 439 18.18 22.62 20.35
C ASP A 439 17.79 23.33 21.63
N ILE A 440 18.76 23.98 22.28
CA ILE A 440 18.57 24.79 23.50
C ILE A 440 17.53 25.90 23.28
N LEU A 441 17.45 26.43 22.04
CA LEU A 441 16.49 27.44 21.63
C LEU A 441 15.15 26.87 21.16
N SER A 442 15.02 25.56 21.11
CA SER A 442 13.78 24.93 20.64
C SER A 442 12.61 25.20 21.59
N THR A 443 11.46 25.58 21.00
CA THR A 443 10.22 25.78 21.74
C THR A 443 9.43 24.50 21.99
N VAL A 444 9.82 23.38 21.36
CA VAL A 444 9.18 22.06 21.54
C VAL A 444 9.36 21.56 22.97
N ASN A 445 10.55 21.71 23.52
CA ASN A 445 10.90 21.31 24.88
C ASN A 445 11.39 22.53 25.68
N ARG A 446 10.55 23.53 25.86
CA ARG A 446 10.86 24.72 26.65
C ARG A 446 11.33 24.34 28.06
N ASN A 447 12.33 25.05 28.56
CA ASN A 447 12.93 24.88 29.90
C ASN A 447 13.72 23.58 30.10
N THR A 448 14.08 22.86 29.04
CA THR A 448 14.93 21.67 29.14
C THR A 448 16.38 21.90 28.77
N SER A 449 16.75 23.10 28.24
CA SER A 449 18.09 23.43 27.76
C SER A 449 18.63 22.39 26.79
N GLY A 450 17.86 22.09 25.74
CA GLY A 450 18.15 21.03 24.78
C GLY A 450 17.65 19.65 25.23
N HIS A 451 17.23 18.83 24.29
CA HIS A 451 16.68 17.52 24.56
C HIS A 451 17.09 16.55 23.46
N ALA A 452 17.55 15.37 23.83
CA ALA A 452 17.92 14.30 22.89
C ALA A 452 17.18 13.00 23.19
N TYR A 453 16.70 12.35 22.15
CA TYR A 453 16.27 10.97 22.16
C TYR A 453 17.05 10.19 21.10
N ARG A 454 17.63 9.07 21.50
CA ARG A 454 18.31 8.17 20.58
C ARG A 454 17.95 6.74 20.91
N ASN A 455 17.52 5.99 19.89
CA ASN A 455 17.25 4.58 20.07
C ASN A 455 17.94 3.69 19.02
N PHE A 456 18.00 2.43 19.32
CA PHE A 456 18.51 1.38 18.47
C PHE A 456 17.66 0.14 18.68
N TYR A 457 16.86 -0.22 17.68
CA TYR A 457 15.98 -1.40 17.75
C TYR A 457 16.22 -2.34 16.58
N ASN A 458 16.28 -3.65 16.91
CA ASN A 458 16.34 -4.73 15.95
C ASN A 458 15.01 -5.49 15.94
N SER A 459 14.57 -5.88 14.75
CA SER A 459 13.51 -6.85 14.56
C SER A 459 14.02 -7.98 13.67
N THR A 460 13.70 -9.22 14.03
CA THR A 460 14.13 -10.41 13.29
C THR A 460 12.94 -11.29 12.97
N SER A 461 12.92 -11.89 11.77
CA SER A 461 11.93 -12.89 11.40
C SER A 461 12.64 -14.03 10.68
N ASN A 462 12.59 -15.22 11.26
CA ASN A 462 13.14 -16.44 10.67
C ASN A 462 11.98 -17.33 10.22
N ILE A 463 12.06 -17.85 9.00
CA ILE A 463 10.97 -18.58 8.36
C ILE A 463 11.53 -19.86 7.75
N ILE A 464 10.85 -20.97 7.98
CA ILE A 464 11.12 -22.27 7.33
C ILE A 464 9.83 -22.70 6.64
N GLU A 465 9.91 -22.98 5.35
CA GLU A 465 8.83 -23.56 4.55
C GLU A 465 9.28 -24.91 3.99
N SER A 466 8.45 -25.93 4.10
CA SER A 466 8.74 -27.28 3.62
C SER A 466 7.47 -27.92 3.08
N TYR A 467 7.44 -28.26 1.78
CA TYR A 467 6.24 -28.79 1.17
C TYR A 467 6.49 -29.70 -0.02
N PHE A 468 5.52 -30.57 -0.29
CA PHE A 468 5.43 -31.43 -1.45
C PHE A 468 4.39 -30.92 -2.42
N ASN A 469 4.70 -30.91 -3.70
CA ASN A 469 3.77 -30.72 -4.80
C ASN A 469 3.72 -31.98 -5.64
N TYR A 470 2.51 -32.45 -5.96
CA TYR A 470 2.27 -33.56 -6.89
C TYR A 470 1.30 -33.12 -7.97
N ASP A 471 1.75 -33.13 -9.22
CA ASP A 471 0.98 -32.72 -10.40
C ASP A 471 0.86 -33.92 -11.34
N ARG A 472 -0.37 -34.35 -11.67
CA ARG A 472 -0.59 -35.45 -12.59
C ARG A 472 -1.86 -35.26 -13.41
N THR A 473 -1.73 -35.46 -14.71
CA THR A 473 -2.87 -35.52 -15.64
C THR A 473 -3.06 -36.97 -16.09
N VAL A 474 -4.28 -37.52 -15.92
CA VAL A 474 -4.67 -38.85 -16.32
C VAL A 474 -5.96 -38.76 -17.16
N GLY A 475 -5.84 -38.94 -18.47
CA GLY A 475 -6.95 -38.73 -19.38
C GLY A 475 -7.49 -37.31 -19.29
N LEU A 476 -8.75 -37.13 -18.88
CA LEU A 476 -9.43 -35.85 -18.72
C LEU A 476 -9.29 -35.28 -17.29
N HIS A 477 -8.59 -35.97 -16.39
CA HIS A 477 -8.46 -35.62 -15.00
C HIS A 477 -7.08 -34.97 -14.78
N ASP A 478 -7.06 -33.71 -14.30
CA ASP A 478 -5.86 -32.99 -13.83
C ASP A 478 -5.94 -32.85 -12.33
N ILE A 479 -4.96 -33.39 -11.61
CA ILE A 479 -4.91 -33.44 -10.15
C ILE A 479 -3.62 -32.77 -9.70
N LYS A 480 -3.73 -31.79 -8.82
CA LYS A 480 -2.59 -31.14 -8.17
C LYS A 480 -2.76 -31.17 -6.66
N LEU A 481 -1.81 -31.75 -5.97
CA LEU A 481 -1.80 -31.86 -4.52
C LEU A 481 -0.65 -31.05 -3.96
N LEU A 482 -0.90 -30.36 -2.85
CA LEU A 482 0.09 -29.65 -2.04
C LEU A 482 -0.07 -30.12 -0.60
N GLY A 483 1.02 -30.42 0.09
CA GLY A 483 1.03 -30.67 1.54
C GLY A 483 2.32 -30.11 2.14
N GLY A 484 2.21 -29.35 3.23
CA GLY A 484 3.37 -28.66 3.76
C GLY A 484 3.31 -28.28 5.21
N TYR A 485 4.46 -27.81 5.68
CA TYR A 485 4.75 -27.32 7.01
C TYR A 485 5.45 -25.97 6.92
N SER A 486 5.09 -25.07 7.85
CA SER A 486 5.73 -23.75 7.98
C SER A 486 6.03 -23.48 9.45
N TRP A 487 7.20 -22.93 9.72
CA TRP A 487 7.60 -22.41 11.01
C TRP A 487 8.09 -20.97 10.85
N GLN A 488 7.63 -20.09 11.72
CA GLN A 488 8.08 -18.71 11.78
C GLN A 488 8.30 -18.26 13.20
N GLU A 489 9.41 -17.57 13.45
CA GLU A 489 9.68 -16.88 14.69
C GLU A 489 10.03 -15.44 14.40
N THR A 490 9.34 -14.51 15.08
CA THR A 490 9.55 -13.06 14.93
C THR A 490 9.81 -12.46 16.29
N THR A 491 10.91 -11.73 16.43
CA THR A 491 11.24 -10.92 17.61
C THR A 491 11.31 -9.47 17.20
N ASN A 492 10.57 -8.60 17.88
CA ASN A 492 10.51 -7.18 17.58
C ASN A 492 11.10 -6.36 18.73
N GLY A 493 11.83 -5.28 18.38
CA GLY A 493 12.22 -4.26 19.33
C GLY A 493 13.38 -4.65 20.25
N ASP A 494 14.27 -5.56 19.79
CA ASP A 494 15.52 -5.88 20.51
C ASP A 494 16.46 -4.67 20.52
N GLY A 495 16.63 -4.05 21.67
CA GLY A 495 17.44 -2.85 21.84
C GLY A 495 16.88 -1.92 22.91
N PHE A 496 17.32 -0.69 22.87
CA PHE A 496 16.90 0.32 23.84
C PHE A 496 16.94 1.73 23.27
N GLY A 497 16.23 2.65 23.92
CA GLY A 497 16.30 4.08 23.71
C GLY A 497 16.81 4.80 24.94
N VAL A 498 17.46 5.94 24.73
CA VAL A 498 17.91 6.85 25.78
C VAL A 498 17.29 8.21 25.52
N ASN A 499 16.70 8.78 26.56
CA ASN A 499 16.11 10.11 26.57
C ASN A 499 16.82 10.95 27.64
N THR A 500 17.37 12.10 27.24
CA THR A 500 18.12 13.00 28.13
C THR A 500 17.97 14.47 27.73
N GLN A 501 18.27 15.38 28.63
CA GLN A 501 18.12 16.83 28.43
C GLN A 501 19.22 17.62 29.17
N GLY A 502 19.23 18.96 29.04
CA GLY A 502 20.17 19.82 29.73
C GLY A 502 21.53 19.89 29.07
N PHE A 503 21.54 20.05 27.74
CA PHE A 503 22.79 20.19 26.97
C PHE A 503 23.45 21.56 27.21
N VAL A 504 24.77 21.55 27.28
CA VAL A 504 25.58 22.79 27.41
C VAL A 504 25.87 23.42 26.04
N SER A 505 25.68 22.66 24.95
CA SER A 505 25.94 23.09 23.58
C SER A 505 25.18 22.22 22.59
N ASP A 506 24.67 22.82 21.50
CA ASP A 506 23.99 22.15 20.39
C ASP A 506 24.97 21.56 19.35
N ALA A 507 26.30 21.78 19.50
CA ALA A 507 27.30 21.46 18.47
C ALA A 507 27.35 19.97 18.09
N LEU A 508 27.10 19.05 19.01
CA LEU A 508 27.17 17.62 18.78
C LEU A 508 25.78 16.93 18.80
N GLN A 509 24.74 17.65 19.23
CA GLN A 509 23.36 17.16 19.25
C GLN A 509 23.25 15.75 19.89
N PHE A 510 22.49 14.84 19.29
CA PHE A 510 22.35 13.45 19.72
C PHE A 510 23.63 12.61 19.54
N ASN A 511 24.68 13.13 18.88
CA ASN A 511 25.94 12.38 18.68
C ASN A 511 26.79 12.24 19.94
N ASN A 512 26.57 13.10 20.95
CA ASN A 512 27.22 12.97 22.24
C ASN A 512 26.26 13.27 23.40
N LEU A 513 25.58 12.22 23.87
CA LEU A 513 24.64 12.31 24.99
C LEU A 513 25.35 12.60 26.32
N GLY A 514 26.68 12.40 26.41
CA GLY A 514 27.49 12.71 27.58
C GLY A 514 27.62 14.20 27.88
N LEU A 515 27.24 15.09 26.96
CA LEU A 515 27.17 16.54 27.16
C LEU A 515 25.87 17.00 27.85
N SER A 516 24.96 16.07 28.13
CA SER A 516 23.73 16.38 28.86
C SER A 516 23.98 16.47 30.36
N ASN A 517 23.26 17.39 31.01
CA ASN A 517 23.21 17.51 32.46
C ASN A 517 21.75 17.57 32.91
N PRO A 518 21.05 16.42 32.88
CA PRO A 518 19.62 16.40 33.15
C PRO A 518 19.34 16.76 34.63
N PRO A 519 18.35 17.64 34.90
CA PRO A 519 17.94 17.93 36.26
C PRO A 519 17.60 16.68 37.05
N ASN A 520 18.13 16.55 38.27
CA ASN A 520 17.88 15.39 39.15
C ASN A 520 18.27 14.01 38.55
N GLY A 521 19.23 13.98 37.62
CA GLY A 521 19.68 12.73 36.99
C GLY A 521 18.61 12.01 36.16
N THR A 522 17.67 12.72 35.57
CA THR A 522 16.55 12.14 34.79
C THR A 522 16.98 11.68 33.40
N ILE A 523 17.89 10.72 33.33
CA ILE A 523 18.08 9.91 32.13
C ILE A 523 17.02 8.80 32.15
N THR A 524 16.21 8.70 31.11
CA THR A 524 15.23 7.61 31.00
C THR A 524 15.64 6.65 29.89
N PHE A 525 15.44 5.37 30.18
CA PHE A 525 15.65 4.28 29.23
C PHE A 525 14.31 3.74 28.75
N ASP A 526 14.28 3.40 27.48
CA ASP A 526 13.12 2.85 26.82
C ASP A 526 13.48 1.46 26.28
N ASN A 527 12.86 0.42 26.84
CA ASN A 527 13.12 -0.97 26.49
C ASN A 527 11.82 -1.70 26.16
N ASN A 528 11.89 -2.61 25.20
CA ASN A 528 10.78 -3.49 24.86
C ASN A 528 10.91 -4.86 25.53
N ASN A 529 9.77 -5.53 25.76
CA ASN A 529 9.73 -6.93 26.18
C ASN A 529 10.16 -7.83 25.02
N LEU A 530 11.29 -8.52 25.18
CA LEU A 530 11.84 -9.42 24.18
C LEU A 530 11.20 -10.81 24.26
N THR A 531 9.99 -10.94 23.74
CA THR A 531 9.34 -12.25 23.63
C THR A 531 9.10 -12.59 22.17
N PRO A 532 9.64 -13.70 21.65
CA PRO A 532 9.43 -14.10 20.28
C PRO A 532 7.98 -14.53 20.04
N LEU A 533 7.39 -14.04 18.97
CA LEU A 533 6.14 -14.54 18.42
C LEU A 533 6.44 -15.75 17.53
N ARG A 534 5.93 -16.93 17.89
CA ARG A 534 6.09 -18.17 17.14
C ARG A 534 4.79 -18.56 16.46
N LEU A 535 4.90 -18.93 15.19
CA LEU A 535 3.80 -19.46 14.39
C LEU A 535 4.23 -20.78 13.76
N ILE A 536 3.44 -21.84 13.97
CA ILE A 536 3.64 -23.16 13.37
C ILE A 536 2.40 -23.50 12.57
N SER A 537 2.60 -24.06 11.37
CA SER A 537 1.48 -24.32 10.48
C SER A 537 1.63 -25.63 9.72
N PHE A 538 0.52 -26.34 9.56
CA PHE A 538 0.35 -27.49 8.68
C PHE A 538 -0.72 -27.17 7.66
N TYR A 539 -0.47 -27.44 6.39
CA TYR A 539 -1.41 -27.09 5.32
C TYR A 539 -1.45 -28.12 4.20
N GLY A 540 -2.62 -28.22 3.59
CA GLY A 540 -2.84 -29.04 2.41
C GLY A 540 -3.81 -28.39 1.45
N ARG A 541 -3.63 -28.63 0.15
CA ARG A 541 -4.51 -28.17 -0.92
C ARG A 541 -4.63 -29.22 -2.02
N ILE A 542 -5.84 -29.40 -2.51
CA ILE A 542 -6.17 -30.22 -3.65
C ILE A 542 -6.77 -29.31 -4.71
N ASN A 543 -6.22 -29.32 -5.91
CA ASN A 543 -6.85 -28.75 -7.10
C ASN A 543 -7.17 -29.91 -8.05
N TYR A 544 -8.40 -29.95 -8.51
CA TYR A 544 -8.89 -30.94 -9.47
C TYR A 544 -9.58 -30.26 -10.65
N ALA A 545 -9.22 -30.67 -11.84
CA ALA A 545 -9.91 -30.24 -13.04
C ALA A 545 -10.34 -31.46 -13.87
N TYR A 546 -11.61 -31.47 -14.30
CA TYR A 546 -12.15 -32.47 -15.22
C TYR A 546 -12.34 -31.84 -16.59
N ALA A 547 -11.70 -32.44 -17.58
CA ALA A 547 -11.71 -31.98 -18.98
C ALA A 547 -11.30 -30.50 -19.17
N GLY A 548 -10.65 -29.87 -18.16
CA GLY A 548 -10.39 -28.42 -18.12
C GLY A 548 -11.64 -27.57 -17.96
N LYS A 549 -12.83 -28.13 -17.78
CA LYS A 549 -14.13 -27.43 -17.72
C LYS A 549 -14.64 -27.24 -16.30
N TYR A 550 -14.60 -28.30 -15.47
CA TYR A 550 -15.05 -28.29 -14.09
C TYR A 550 -13.84 -28.24 -13.19
N LEU A 551 -13.75 -27.18 -12.42
CA LEU A 551 -12.61 -26.87 -11.56
C LEU A 551 -13.06 -26.96 -10.11
N LEU A 552 -12.29 -27.63 -9.26
CA LEU A 552 -12.53 -27.72 -7.82
C LEU A 552 -11.22 -27.49 -7.08
N GLN A 553 -11.25 -26.68 -6.04
CA GLN A 553 -10.15 -26.53 -5.09
C GLN A 553 -10.68 -26.72 -3.68
N ALA A 554 -9.95 -27.47 -2.86
CA ALA A 554 -10.18 -27.56 -1.42
C ALA A 554 -8.84 -27.39 -0.70
N SER A 555 -8.84 -26.66 0.40
CA SER A 555 -7.65 -26.48 1.25
C SER A 555 -8.01 -26.47 2.72
N LEU A 556 -7.05 -26.92 3.54
CA LEU A 556 -7.11 -26.83 4.98
C LEU A 556 -5.76 -26.40 5.50
N ARG A 557 -5.77 -25.42 6.40
CA ARG A 557 -4.60 -25.00 7.14
C ARG A 557 -4.89 -24.99 8.63
N LYS A 558 -3.94 -25.48 9.43
CA LYS A 558 -3.95 -25.46 10.88
C LYS A 558 -2.77 -24.63 11.36
N ASP A 559 -3.02 -23.50 12.03
CA ASP A 559 -2.00 -22.60 12.57
C ASP A 559 -2.02 -22.62 14.10
N GLY A 560 -0.83 -22.66 14.72
CA GLY A 560 -0.64 -22.51 16.15
C GLY A 560 0.24 -21.28 16.43
N SER A 561 -0.20 -20.39 17.32
CA SER A 561 0.52 -19.17 17.70
C SER A 561 0.77 -19.10 19.20
N SER A 562 1.98 -18.61 19.57
CA SER A 562 2.34 -18.38 20.96
C SER A 562 1.61 -17.17 21.60
N ALA A 563 1.03 -16.25 20.82
CA ALA A 563 0.35 -15.06 21.33
C ALA A 563 -1.03 -15.36 21.94
N PHE A 564 -1.67 -16.46 21.53
CA PHE A 564 -3.02 -16.76 22.00
C PHE A 564 -3.05 -17.51 23.33
N GLY A 565 -4.18 -17.40 24.01
CA GLY A 565 -4.42 -18.06 25.29
C GLY A 565 -4.19 -19.56 25.23
N ALA A 566 -3.77 -20.16 26.35
CA ALA A 566 -3.37 -21.56 26.43
C ALA A 566 -4.43 -22.53 25.87
N ASN A 567 -5.72 -22.17 25.98
CA ASN A 567 -6.83 -22.98 25.53
C ASN A 567 -7.14 -22.87 24.03
N ASN A 568 -6.61 -21.85 23.34
CA ASN A 568 -7.00 -21.51 21.95
C ASN A 568 -5.80 -21.20 21.03
N ARG A 569 -4.63 -21.81 21.29
CA ARG A 569 -3.43 -21.58 20.47
C ARG A 569 -3.57 -22.01 19.03
N TRP A 570 -4.44 -23.00 18.74
CA TRP A 570 -4.61 -23.56 17.41
C TRP A 570 -5.88 -23.06 16.73
N GLY A 571 -5.75 -22.61 15.47
CA GLY A 571 -6.83 -22.22 14.58
C GLY A 571 -6.90 -23.12 13.33
N TYR A 572 -8.11 -23.35 12.79
CA TYR A 572 -8.34 -24.10 11.56
C TYR A 572 -8.95 -23.18 10.50
N PHE A 573 -8.41 -23.24 9.31
CA PHE A 573 -8.75 -22.37 8.18
C PHE A 573 -9.08 -23.22 6.94
N PRO A 574 -10.30 -23.79 6.86
CA PRO A 574 -10.77 -24.51 5.69
C PRO A 574 -11.22 -23.56 4.58
N ALA A 575 -11.07 -24.01 3.32
CA ALA A 575 -11.66 -23.33 2.19
C ALA A 575 -11.96 -24.27 1.04
N VAL A 576 -12.99 -23.93 0.26
CA VAL A 576 -13.43 -24.65 -0.94
C VAL A 576 -13.80 -23.64 -2.02
N SER A 577 -13.47 -23.95 -3.28
CA SER A 577 -13.95 -23.18 -4.43
C SER A 577 -14.19 -24.08 -5.63
N GLY A 578 -15.16 -23.66 -6.46
CA GLY A 578 -15.50 -24.33 -7.71
C GLY A 578 -15.52 -23.34 -8.86
N GLY A 579 -15.25 -23.87 -10.06
CA GLY A 579 -15.34 -23.12 -11.30
C GLY A 579 -15.93 -23.95 -12.41
N TRP A 580 -16.81 -23.35 -13.21
CA TRP A 580 -17.38 -23.97 -14.41
C TRP A 580 -17.09 -23.11 -15.64
N ARG A 581 -16.30 -23.67 -16.56
CA ARG A 581 -15.98 -23.03 -17.85
C ARG A 581 -17.06 -23.34 -18.84
N ILE A 582 -18.08 -22.48 -18.88
CA ILE A 582 -19.27 -22.62 -19.69
C ILE A 582 -18.93 -22.55 -21.18
N SER A 583 -17.98 -21.68 -21.55
CA SER A 583 -17.53 -21.54 -22.95
C SER A 583 -16.97 -22.82 -23.57
N ASP A 584 -16.45 -23.74 -22.75
CA ASP A 584 -15.85 -24.98 -23.23
C ASP A 584 -16.90 -26.11 -23.40
N GLU A 585 -18.17 -25.86 -23.07
CA GLU A 585 -19.27 -26.81 -23.24
C GLU A 585 -19.67 -26.96 -24.70
N ASN A 586 -20.17 -28.15 -25.06
CA ASN A 586 -20.53 -28.45 -26.44
C ASN A 586 -21.65 -27.54 -26.97
N PHE A 587 -22.60 -27.14 -26.11
CA PHE A 587 -23.71 -26.26 -26.49
C PHE A 587 -23.26 -24.80 -26.71
N MET A 588 -22.04 -24.41 -26.27
CA MET A 588 -21.49 -23.07 -26.46
C MET A 588 -20.57 -22.95 -27.70
N LYS A 589 -20.18 -24.06 -28.32
CA LYS A 589 -19.24 -24.07 -29.46
C LYS A 589 -19.73 -23.28 -30.68
N GLU A 590 -21.02 -23.12 -30.84
CA GLU A 590 -21.64 -22.35 -31.94
C GLU A 590 -21.63 -20.84 -31.65
N VAL A 591 -21.43 -20.43 -30.43
CA VAL A 591 -21.44 -19.02 -30.02
C VAL A 591 -20.05 -18.38 -30.29
N ARG A 592 -19.77 -18.08 -31.57
CA ARG A 592 -18.45 -17.64 -32.07
C ARG A 592 -17.94 -16.31 -31.51
N PHE A 593 -18.82 -15.42 -31.03
CA PHE A 593 -18.41 -14.13 -30.47
C PHE A 593 -17.89 -14.24 -29.02
N LEU A 594 -18.23 -15.34 -28.31
CA LEU A 594 -17.84 -15.62 -26.95
C LEU A 594 -16.53 -16.42 -26.93
N ASN A 595 -15.47 -15.85 -26.36
CA ASN A 595 -14.16 -16.47 -26.28
C ASN A 595 -13.91 -17.20 -24.95
N ASP A 596 -14.44 -16.65 -23.85
CA ASP A 596 -14.40 -17.28 -22.54
C ASP A 596 -15.63 -16.87 -21.72
N LEU A 597 -16.18 -17.83 -20.97
CA LEU A 597 -17.21 -17.60 -19.98
C LEU A 597 -17.03 -18.59 -18.85
N LYS A 598 -16.74 -18.09 -17.65
CA LYS A 598 -16.50 -18.88 -16.46
C LYS A 598 -17.33 -18.37 -15.30
N LEU A 599 -18.06 -19.27 -14.64
CA LEU A 599 -18.71 -19.04 -13.37
C LEU A 599 -17.82 -19.61 -12.26
N ARG A 600 -17.64 -18.90 -11.15
CA ARG A 600 -16.87 -19.33 -10.00
C ARG A 600 -17.57 -18.98 -8.70
N ALA A 601 -17.37 -19.84 -7.70
CA ALA A 601 -17.83 -19.60 -6.34
C ALA A 601 -16.78 -20.12 -5.36
N SER A 602 -16.56 -19.39 -4.29
CA SER A 602 -15.62 -19.75 -3.25
C SER A 602 -16.17 -19.43 -1.85
N TYR A 603 -15.82 -20.26 -0.89
CA TYR A 603 -16.03 -20.02 0.53
C TYR A 603 -14.77 -20.41 1.30
N GLY A 604 -14.31 -19.52 2.18
CA GLY A 604 -13.12 -19.80 2.97
C GLY A 604 -13.14 -19.07 4.30
N ILE A 605 -12.38 -19.63 5.25
CA ILE A 605 -12.14 -19.04 6.56
C ILE A 605 -10.66 -18.69 6.65
N SER A 606 -10.36 -17.48 7.07
CA SER A 606 -9.00 -16.98 7.36
C SER A 606 -8.98 -16.33 8.75
N GLY A 607 -7.77 -16.09 9.27
CA GLY A 607 -7.57 -15.42 10.54
C GLY A 607 -6.78 -14.13 10.38
N ASN A 608 -6.65 -13.38 11.46
CA ASN A 608 -5.86 -12.16 11.53
C ASN A 608 -4.90 -12.20 12.73
N SER A 609 -3.66 -12.60 12.47
CA SER A 609 -2.58 -12.63 13.47
C SER A 609 -1.55 -11.51 13.32
N LEU A 610 -1.75 -10.59 12.39
CA LEU A 610 -0.81 -9.49 12.14
C LEU A 610 -0.87 -8.47 13.28
N GLY A 611 0.29 -7.94 13.69
CA GLY A 611 0.40 -6.88 14.68
C GLY A 611 0.00 -7.28 16.11
N PHE A 612 0.11 -8.56 16.48
CA PHE A 612 -0.10 -8.99 17.87
C PHE A 612 1.13 -8.73 18.73
N ASP A 613 0.87 -8.26 19.96
CA ASP A 613 1.81 -8.38 21.05
C ASP A 613 1.95 -9.86 21.44
N PRO A 614 3.16 -10.45 21.49
CA PRO A 614 3.37 -11.82 21.90
C PRO A 614 2.80 -12.16 23.29
N LEU A 615 2.66 -11.17 24.16
CA LEU A 615 2.21 -11.30 25.54
C LEU A 615 0.75 -10.88 25.75
N ILE A 616 -0.01 -10.63 24.69
CA ILE A 616 -1.39 -10.09 24.76
C ILE A 616 -2.36 -10.90 25.65
N ALA A 617 -2.13 -12.22 25.77
CA ALA A 617 -2.96 -13.12 26.58
C ALA A 617 -2.43 -13.34 28.01
N LEU A 618 -1.26 -12.80 28.32
CA LEU A 618 -0.56 -13.09 29.58
C LEU A 618 -0.68 -11.92 30.57
N LEU A 619 -0.49 -12.24 31.85
CA LEU A 619 -0.27 -11.22 32.88
C LEU A 619 1.06 -10.50 32.60
N GLN A 620 1.03 -9.20 32.57
CA GLN A 620 2.25 -8.37 32.45
C GLN A 620 2.40 -7.49 33.68
N TYR A 621 3.65 -7.20 34.01
CA TYR A 621 4.04 -6.26 35.04
C TYR A 621 4.71 -5.05 34.39
N GLY A 622 4.48 -3.87 34.93
CA GLY A 622 5.08 -2.62 34.44
C GLY A 622 5.28 -1.63 35.57
N ALA A 623 6.04 -0.58 35.27
CA ALA A 623 6.17 0.55 36.19
C ALA A 623 4.83 1.30 36.25
N VAL A 624 4.27 1.41 37.46
CA VAL A 624 2.96 2.05 37.70
C VAL A 624 3.07 3.38 38.45
N GLY A 625 4.28 3.86 38.68
CA GLY A 625 4.56 5.10 39.39
C GLY A 625 5.87 5.02 40.18
N ARG A 626 6.06 6.01 41.03
CA ARG A 626 7.21 6.06 41.96
C ARG A 626 6.68 6.31 43.36
N TYR A 627 7.26 5.65 44.34
CA TYR A 627 7.08 6.00 45.74
C TYR A 627 8.37 6.56 46.34
N TYR A 628 8.20 7.43 47.30
CA TYR A 628 9.32 8.07 47.97
C TYR A 628 9.70 7.29 49.25
N GLU A 629 10.93 6.79 49.32
CA GLU A 629 11.43 6.04 50.45
C GLU A 629 12.89 6.40 50.70
N ASN A 630 13.22 6.69 51.95
CA ASN A 630 14.58 6.98 52.41
C ASN A 630 15.31 8.08 51.59
N GLY A 631 14.58 9.13 51.19
CA GLY A 631 15.16 10.24 50.44
C GLY A 631 15.24 10.00 48.92
N GLN A 632 14.75 8.86 48.40
CA GLN A 632 14.82 8.52 47.01
C GLN A 632 13.45 8.17 46.43
N TYR A 633 13.25 8.42 45.12
CA TYR A 633 12.12 7.97 44.36
C TYR A 633 12.42 6.58 43.78
N ILE A 634 11.66 5.57 44.21
CA ILE A 634 11.79 4.18 43.79
C ILE A 634 10.64 3.84 42.83
N ASN A 635 10.96 3.18 41.70
CA ASN A 635 9.92 2.74 40.76
C ASN A 635 9.07 1.65 41.39
N SER A 636 7.75 1.85 41.38
CA SER A 636 6.77 0.86 41.76
C SER A 636 6.45 -0.03 40.55
N ILE A 637 6.48 -1.34 40.79
CA ILE A 637 6.13 -2.35 39.76
C ILE A 637 4.86 -3.04 40.21
N ALA A 638 3.86 -3.07 39.35
CA ALA A 638 2.62 -3.78 39.57
C ALA A 638 2.09 -4.42 38.26
N PRO A 639 1.16 -5.34 38.38
CA PRO A 639 0.46 -5.87 37.20
C PRO A 639 -0.25 -4.75 36.46
N ASN A 640 -0.02 -4.66 35.13
CA ASN A 640 -0.57 -3.62 34.27
C ASN A 640 -1.46 -4.16 33.13
N GLN A 641 -1.54 -5.49 32.99
CA GLN A 641 -2.38 -6.15 31.99
C GLN A 641 -3.08 -7.36 32.59
N ASN A 642 -4.39 -7.52 32.31
CA ASN A 642 -5.16 -8.68 32.69
C ASN A 642 -4.85 -9.89 31.81
N PRO A 643 -4.63 -11.11 32.36
CA PRO A 643 -4.47 -12.31 31.56
C PRO A 643 -5.80 -12.79 30.97
N ASN A 644 -5.78 -13.33 29.74
CA ASN A 644 -6.91 -14.01 29.15
C ASN A 644 -6.52 -15.35 28.51
N PRO A 645 -6.59 -16.47 29.26
CA PRO A 645 -6.25 -17.81 28.75
C PRO A 645 -7.22 -18.29 27.65
N ASN A 646 -8.37 -17.64 27.50
CA ASN A 646 -9.39 -17.97 26.50
C ASN A 646 -9.30 -17.07 25.25
N LEU A 647 -8.32 -16.17 25.17
CA LEU A 647 -8.12 -15.34 23.99
C LEU A 647 -7.87 -16.23 22.76
N LYS A 648 -8.66 -16.03 21.70
CA LYS A 648 -8.64 -16.84 20.48
C LYS A 648 -8.49 -15.98 19.23
N TRP A 649 -8.37 -16.63 18.10
CA TRP A 649 -8.22 -16.03 16.78
C TRP A 649 -9.44 -15.21 16.36
N GLU A 650 -9.22 -14.04 15.75
CA GLU A 650 -10.24 -13.41 14.89
C GLU A 650 -10.49 -14.32 13.69
N ARG A 651 -11.74 -14.57 13.36
CA ARG A 651 -12.15 -15.44 12.24
C ARG A 651 -12.90 -14.66 11.20
N THR A 652 -12.37 -14.65 9.98
CA THR A 652 -13.03 -14.05 8.82
C THR A 652 -13.51 -15.12 7.89
N SER A 653 -14.83 -15.29 7.77
CA SER A 653 -15.48 -16.11 6.74
C SER A 653 -15.83 -15.24 5.54
N MET A 654 -15.58 -15.73 4.34
CA MET A 654 -15.86 -15.00 3.11
C MET A 654 -16.49 -15.91 2.06
N LEU A 655 -17.65 -15.52 1.58
CA LEU A 655 -18.29 -16.03 0.36
C LEU A 655 -17.94 -15.09 -0.79
N ASP A 656 -17.53 -15.64 -1.93
CA ASP A 656 -17.28 -14.89 -3.16
C ASP A 656 -17.90 -15.65 -4.35
N ILE A 657 -18.69 -14.94 -5.18
CA ILE A 657 -19.29 -15.48 -6.40
C ILE A 657 -18.91 -14.56 -7.55
N GLY A 658 -18.32 -15.11 -8.61
CA GLY A 658 -17.82 -14.33 -9.71
C GLY A 658 -18.14 -14.90 -11.08
N ILE A 659 -18.23 -14.00 -12.05
CA ILE A 659 -18.37 -14.32 -13.47
C ILE A 659 -17.23 -13.65 -14.21
N ASP A 660 -16.47 -14.43 -14.98
CA ASP A 660 -15.46 -13.94 -15.90
C ASP A 660 -15.90 -14.18 -17.33
N GLY A 661 -15.79 -13.18 -18.20
CA GLY A 661 -16.15 -13.31 -19.59
C GLY A 661 -15.20 -12.57 -20.53
N ALA A 662 -15.04 -13.10 -21.76
CA ALA A 662 -14.28 -12.45 -22.81
C ALA A 662 -14.96 -12.65 -24.17
N VAL A 663 -15.01 -11.61 -24.98
CA VAL A 663 -15.68 -11.59 -26.29
C VAL A 663 -14.80 -10.88 -27.33
N LEU A 664 -15.21 -10.97 -28.60
CA LEU A 664 -14.59 -10.26 -29.74
C LEU A 664 -13.08 -10.60 -29.90
N GLY A 665 -12.72 -11.88 -29.80
CA GLY A 665 -11.33 -12.30 -29.88
C GLY A 665 -10.47 -11.80 -28.71
N ASN A 666 -11.04 -11.78 -27.49
CA ASN A 666 -10.46 -11.27 -26.25
C ASN A 666 -10.21 -9.76 -26.25
N ARG A 667 -10.82 -9.00 -27.20
CA ARG A 667 -10.70 -7.53 -27.21
C ARG A 667 -11.54 -6.86 -26.13
N LEU A 668 -12.54 -7.54 -25.58
CA LEU A 668 -13.33 -7.08 -24.45
C LEU A 668 -13.41 -8.23 -23.43
N SER A 669 -12.95 -7.98 -22.21
CA SER A 669 -13.09 -8.90 -21.08
C SER A 669 -13.67 -8.18 -19.87
N ALA A 670 -14.49 -8.90 -19.10
CA ALA A 670 -15.09 -8.40 -17.88
C ALA A 670 -15.03 -9.46 -16.77
N SER A 671 -14.88 -8.99 -15.55
CA SER A 671 -15.02 -9.79 -14.33
C SER A 671 -15.97 -9.07 -13.38
N ILE A 672 -16.94 -9.78 -12.84
CA ILE A 672 -17.90 -9.28 -11.85
C ILE A 672 -17.83 -10.21 -10.65
N ASP A 673 -17.59 -9.65 -9.47
CA ASP A 673 -17.52 -10.36 -8.20
C ASP A 673 -18.55 -9.81 -7.22
N TYR A 674 -19.28 -10.69 -6.54
CA TYR A 674 -20.03 -10.39 -5.32
C TYR A 674 -19.35 -11.07 -4.16
N TYR A 675 -19.15 -10.35 -3.05
CA TYR A 675 -18.58 -10.92 -1.84
C TYR A 675 -19.37 -10.55 -0.59
N ASP A 676 -19.33 -11.46 0.39
CA ASP A 676 -19.81 -11.25 1.77
C ASP A 676 -18.72 -11.75 2.74
N LYS A 677 -18.06 -10.79 3.41
CA LYS A 677 -16.96 -11.00 4.35
C LYS A 677 -17.41 -10.69 5.76
N ASN A 678 -17.44 -11.70 6.61
CA ASN A 678 -17.88 -11.58 8.00
C ASN A 678 -16.74 -11.95 8.95
N THR A 679 -16.27 -10.98 9.75
CA THR A 679 -15.24 -11.18 10.78
C THR A 679 -15.91 -11.23 12.14
N SER A 680 -15.78 -12.35 12.82
CA SER A 680 -16.26 -12.61 14.18
C SER A 680 -15.10 -12.73 15.16
N ASP A 681 -15.41 -12.74 16.44
CA ASP A 681 -14.44 -12.85 17.52
C ASP A 681 -13.40 -11.72 17.47
N LEU A 682 -13.82 -10.48 17.14
CA LEU A 682 -12.96 -9.31 17.07
C LEU A 682 -12.21 -9.11 18.39
N ILE A 683 -10.91 -8.87 18.30
CA ILE A 683 -10.09 -8.64 19.50
C ILE A 683 -10.07 -7.14 19.80
N TRP A 684 -10.45 -6.81 21.03
CA TRP A 684 -10.53 -5.44 21.53
C TRP A 684 -10.10 -5.38 22.99
N GLN A 685 -9.55 -4.23 23.41
CA GLN A 685 -9.33 -3.94 24.85
C GLN A 685 -10.63 -3.48 25.48
N TYR A 686 -11.30 -4.41 26.11
CA TYR A 686 -12.61 -4.18 26.72
C TYR A 686 -12.47 -3.53 28.10
N PRO A 687 -13.21 -2.45 28.40
CA PRO A 687 -13.21 -1.85 29.73
C PRO A 687 -13.82 -2.83 30.75
N VAL A 688 -13.12 -3.05 31.85
CA VAL A 688 -13.54 -3.96 32.92
C VAL A 688 -13.42 -3.29 34.28
N SER A 689 -14.19 -3.78 35.27
CA SER A 689 -14.17 -3.23 36.62
C SER A 689 -12.90 -3.63 37.37
N VAL A 690 -12.21 -2.68 37.93
CA VAL A 690 -11.02 -2.90 38.80
C VAL A 690 -11.33 -3.61 40.11
N THR A 691 -12.61 -3.77 40.46
CA THR A 691 -13.01 -4.59 41.60
C THR A 691 -12.92 -6.10 41.32
N GLN A 692 -12.90 -6.49 40.06
CA GLN A 692 -12.82 -7.89 39.62
C GLN A 692 -11.55 -8.18 38.81
N PHE A 693 -10.94 -7.19 38.26
CA PHE A 693 -9.78 -7.28 37.38
C PHE A 693 -8.63 -6.40 37.87
N ILE A 694 -7.41 -6.78 37.55
CA ILE A 694 -6.20 -6.10 38.01
C ILE A 694 -6.02 -4.76 37.27
N SER A 695 -6.37 -4.71 35.96
CA SER A 695 -6.29 -3.52 35.11
C SER A 695 -7.67 -3.13 34.61
N THR A 696 -7.85 -1.87 34.21
CA THR A 696 -9.11 -1.31 33.70
C THR A 696 -9.55 -1.87 32.34
N THR A 697 -8.69 -2.63 31.67
CA THR A 697 -8.99 -3.20 30.35
C THR A 697 -8.59 -4.69 30.29
N LEU A 698 -9.34 -5.46 29.50
CA LEU A 698 -9.07 -6.87 29.18
C LEU A 698 -9.08 -7.06 27.67
N SER A 699 -8.02 -7.63 27.12
CA SER A 699 -7.99 -8.09 25.72
C SER A 699 -8.91 -9.30 25.58
N ALA A 700 -10.03 -9.14 24.87
CA ALA A 700 -11.06 -10.17 24.74
C ALA A 700 -11.62 -10.25 23.33
N ASN A 701 -12.16 -11.42 22.96
CA ASN A 701 -12.83 -11.63 21.68
C ASN A 701 -14.29 -11.20 21.78
N VAL A 702 -14.61 -10.02 21.28
CA VAL A 702 -15.95 -9.44 21.38
C VAL A 702 -16.30 -8.74 20.07
N GLY A 703 -17.44 -9.11 19.50
CA GLY A 703 -18.00 -8.38 18.37
C GLY A 703 -17.83 -9.05 17.00
N THR A 704 -18.53 -8.47 16.06
CA THR A 704 -18.58 -8.93 14.67
C THR A 704 -18.71 -7.74 13.72
N ILE A 705 -17.92 -7.73 12.65
CA ILE A 705 -17.96 -6.74 11.56
C ILE A 705 -18.22 -7.45 10.23
N ASN A 706 -19.03 -6.85 9.38
CA ASN A 706 -19.37 -7.37 8.07
C ASN A 706 -19.03 -6.36 6.98
N ASN A 707 -18.43 -6.84 5.89
CA ASN A 707 -18.23 -6.11 4.64
C ASN A 707 -18.83 -6.91 3.50
N LYS A 708 -19.70 -6.31 2.72
CA LYS A 708 -20.26 -6.94 1.52
C LYS A 708 -20.28 -5.97 0.36
N GLY A 709 -20.06 -6.47 -0.84
CA GLY A 709 -19.96 -5.59 -1.98
C GLY A 709 -19.94 -6.26 -3.33
N ILE A 710 -19.84 -5.41 -4.35
CA ILE A 710 -19.73 -5.82 -5.75
C ILE A 710 -18.51 -5.14 -6.34
N GLU A 711 -17.73 -5.90 -7.10
CA GLU A 711 -16.57 -5.43 -7.85
C GLU A 711 -16.77 -5.72 -9.33
N VAL A 712 -16.46 -4.76 -10.19
CA VAL A 712 -16.53 -4.89 -11.65
C VAL A 712 -15.22 -4.45 -12.24
N VAL A 713 -14.63 -5.27 -13.09
CA VAL A 713 -13.42 -4.93 -13.87
C VAL A 713 -13.72 -5.17 -15.34
N VAL A 714 -13.46 -4.18 -16.18
CA VAL A 714 -13.63 -4.28 -17.63
C VAL A 714 -12.33 -3.87 -18.29
N ASN A 715 -11.79 -4.74 -19.16
CA ASN A 715 -10.62 -4.43 -19.98
C ASN A 715 -11.05 -4.50 -21.45
N ALA A 716 -10.66 -3.50 -22.23
CA ALA A 716 -11.01 -3.44 -23.65
C ALA A 716 -9.83 -2.94 -24.50
N ILE A 717 -9.83 -3.40 -25.74
CA ILE A 717 -9.00 -2.85 -26.83
C ILE A 717 -9.98 -2.30 -27.87
N PRO A 718 -10.53 -1.08 -27.67
CA PRO A 718 -11.56 -0.52 -28.56
C PRO A 718 -11.06 -0.35 -30.00
N VAL A 719 -9.82 0.10 -30.15
CA VAL A 719 -9.21 0.35 -31.45
C VAL A 719 -7.85 -0.35 -31.54
N LYS A 720 -7.63 -1.11 -32.60
CA LYS A 720 -6.35 -1.69 -32.99
C LYS A 720 -6.26 -1.67 -34.52
N THR A 721 -5.57 -0.70 -35.09
CA THR A 721 -5.46 -0.51 -36.56
C THR A 721 -4.14 0.20 -36.91
N GLY A 722 -3.50 -0.16 -38.02
CA GLY A 722 -2.49 0.65 -38.71
C GLY A 722 -1.35 1.24 -37.86
N GLY A 723 -0.94 0.54 -36.81
CA GLY A 723 0.08 1.04 -35.86
C GLY A 723 -0.48 1.82 -34.67
N PHE A 724 -1.81 2.03 -34.58
CA PHE A 724 -2.48 2.64 -33.43
C PHE A 724 -3.19 1.58 -32.59
N THR A 725 -2.98 1.60 -31.28
CA THR A 725 -3.68 0.74 -30.31
C THR A 725 -4.17 1.59 -29.14
N TRP A 726 -5.46 1.44 -28.80
CA TRP A 726 -6.04 1.96 -27.57
C TRP A 726 -6.38 0.81 -26.64
N ASN A 727 -5.73 0.76 -25.47
CA ASN A 727 -6.08 -0.14 -24.38
C ASN A 727 -6.76 0.67 -23.28
N THR A 728 -7.83 0.14 -22.73
CA THR A 728 -8.55 0.76 -21.62
C THR A 728 -8.92 -0.27 -20.56
N SER A 729 -8.82 0.13 -19.29
CA SER A 729 -9.21 -0.67 -18.13
C SER A 729 -10.03 0.17 -17.18
N VAL A 730 -11.19 -0.32 -16.80
CA VAL A 730 -12.08 0.29 -15.81
C VAL A 730 -12.25 -0.68 -14.66
N ASN A 731 -12.08 -0.20 -13.44
CA ASN A 731 -12.44 -0.96 -12.26
C ASN A 731 -13.35 -0.14 -11.36
N ILE A 732 -14.39 -0.78 -10.81
CA ILE A 732 -15.39 -0.15 -9.95
C ILE A 732 -15.67 -1.11 -8.80
N ALA A 733 -15.75 -0.57 -7.58
CA ALA A 733 -16.11 -1.36 -6.41
C ALA A 733 -17.09 -0.59 -5.53
N HIS A 734 -18.12 -1.28 -5.06
CA HIS A 734 -19.02 -0.85 -4.00
C HIS A 734 -18.82 -1.73 -2.77
N ASN A 735 -18.60 -1.13 -1.60
CA ASN A 735 -18.50 -1.84 -0.33
C ASN A 735 -19.45 -1.26 0.71
N LYS A 736 -20.15 -2.12 1.43
CA LYS A 736 -20.95 -1.74 2.60
C LYS A 736 -20.37 -2.38 3.85
N ASN A 737 -19.86 -1.55 4.75
CA ASN A 737 -19.33 -1.94 6.06
C ASN A 737 -20.40 -1.79 7.13
N VAL A 738 -20.52 -2.76 8.06
CA VAL A 738 -21.45 -2.69 9.21
C VAL A 738 -20.86 -3.43 10.41
N ILE A 739 -20.84 -2.79 11.56
CA ILE A 739 -20.57 -3.43 12.85
C ILE A 739 -21.84 -4.13 13.28
N LYS A 740 -21.83 -5.47 13.31
CA LYS A 740 -23.02 -6.26 13.65
C LYS A 740 -23.23 -6.40 15.15
N SER A 741 -22.11 -6.52 15.90
CA SER A 741 -22.14 -6.62 17.34
C SER A 741 -20.85 -6.11 17.95
N LEU A 742 -20.94 -5.54 19.16
CA LEU A 742 -19.84 -5.18 20.05
C LEU A 742 -20.02 -5.87 21.41
N ALA A 743 -20.92 -6.83 21.52
CA ALA A 743 -21.30 -7.51 22.74
C ALA A 743 -21.15 -9.03 22.59
N ASN A 744 -20.99 -9.71 23.72
CA ASN A 744 -21.11 -11.17 23.87
C ASN A 744 -21.79 -11.50 25.22
N SER A 745 -21.76 -12.77 25.65
CA SER A 745 -22.39 -13.19 26.90
C SER A 745 -21.79 -12.55 28.17
N GLN A 746 -20.56 -12.07 28.10
CA GLN A 746 -19.83 -11.47 29.24
C GLN A 746 -19.77 -9.93 29.17
N PHE A 747 -19.83 -9.36 27.97
CA PHE A 747 -19.64 -7.94 27.70
C PHE A 747 -20.83 -7.36 26.93
N THR A 748 -21.37 -6.24 27.40
CA THR A 748 -22.62 -5.65 26.91
C THR A 748 -22.45 -4.27 26.27
N LEU A 749 -21.23 -3.89 25.88
CA LEU A 749 -20.95 -2.59 25.25
C LEU A 749 -21.62 -2.53 23.87
N ARG A 750 -22.29 -1.41 23.55
CA ARG A 750 -22.96 -1.22 22.26
C ARG A 750 -22.34 -0.14 21.40
N SER A 751 -21.52 0.70 22.00
CA SER A 751 -20.81 1.78 21.30
C SER A 751 -19.52 2.16 22.01
N ILE A 752 -18.56 2.68 21.23
CA ILE A 752 -17.23 3.11 21.68
C ILE A 752 -16.96 4.48 21.07
N PRO A 753 -16.78 5.53 21.89
CA PRO A 753 -16.32 6.83 21.41
C PRO A 753 -14.97 6.73 20.73
N SER A 754 -14.80 7.42 19.61
CA SER A 754 -13.57 7.38 18.81
C SER A 754 -13.32 8.72 18.11
N ALA A 755 -12.15 8.89 17.52
CA ALA A 755 -11.73 10.10 16.82
C ALA A 755 -11.81 11.33 17.75
N PHE A 756 -11.01 11.29 18.81
CA PHE A 756 -10.80 12.46 19.66
C PHE A 756 -10.09 13.55 18.85
N VAL A 757 -10.68 14.73 18.81
CA VAL A 757 -10.14 15.88 18.08
C VAL A 757 -9.58 16.91 19.05
N GLY A 758 -8.40 17.44 18.69
CA GLY A 758 -7.78 18.52 19.47
C GLY A 758 -8.21 19.90 19.02
N GLY A 759 -8.01 20.90 19.86
CA GLY A 759 -8.25 22.29 19.55
C GLY A 759 -8.97 23.04 20.68
N LYS A 760 -9.25 24.31 20.44
CA LYS A 760 -9.94 25.19 21.41
C LYS A 760 -11.31 24.61 21.77
N GLY A 761 -11.55 24.33 23.04
CA GLY A 761 -12.82 23.80 23.54
C GLY A 761 -13.15 22.35 23.17
N GLN A 762 -12.19 21.59 22.60
CA GLN A 762 -12.41 20.21 22.11
C GLN A 762 -11.78 19.12 22.98
N SER A 763 -11.06 19.51 24.03
CA SER A 763 -10.38 18.53 24.89
C SER A 763 -11.36 17.52 25.50
N GLY A 764 -11.08 16.23 25.30
CA GLY A 764 -11.92 15.14 25.79
C GLY A 764 -13.16 14.82 24.94
N ASN A 765 -13.42 15.57 23.86
CA ASN A 765 -14.56 15.31 22.98
C ASN A 765 -14.16 14.37 21.84
N TRP A 766 -15.08 13.52 21.42
CA TRP A 766 -14.95 12.65 20.25
C TRP A 766 -15.80 13.18 19.08
N SER A 767 -15.54 12.69 17.88
CA SER A 767 -16.27 13.05 16.67
C SER A 767 -16.84 11.86 15.91
N GLN A 768 -16.49 10.65 16.30
CA GLN A 768 -17.02 9.43 15.71
C GLN A 768 -17.40 8.44 16.80
N LEU A 769 -18.30 7.53 16.44
CA LEU A 769 -18.79 6.47 17.31
C LEU A 769 -18.68 5.12 16.59
N ILE A 770 -17.92 4.20 17.16
CA ILE A 770 -17.94 2.78 16.78
C ILE A 770 -19.19 2.19 17.42
N ARG A 771 -20.21 1.81 16.61
CA ARG A 771 -21.54 1.49 17.09
C ARG A 771 -22.16 0.33 16.34
N GLU A 772 -22.92 -0.53 17.05
CA GLU A 772 -23.74 -1.57 16.45
C GLU A 772 -24.73 -1.00 15.43
N GLY A 773 -24.88 -1.69 14.30
CA GLY A 773 -25.75 -1.31 13.18
C GLY A 773 -25.19 -0.23 12.27
N SER A 774 -24.01 0.35 12.58
CA SER A 774 -23.40 1.44 11.82
C SER A 774 -22.05 1.02 11.20
N PRO A 775 -21.59 1.69 10.13
CA PRO A 775 -20.24 1.49 9.61
C PRO A 775 -19.18 2.11 10.53
N LEU A 776 -17.94 1.61 10.42
CA LEU A 776 -16.78 2.32 11.00
C LEU A 776 -16.64 3.71 10.40
N GLY A 777 -16.31 4.70 11.24
CA GLY A 777 -16.21 6.10 10.82
C GLY A 777 -17.58 6.81 10.79
N THR A 778 -18.56 6.30 11.51
CA THR A 778 -19.85 7.00 11.70
C THR A 778 -19.64 8.24 12.57
N PHE A 779 -20.03 9.39 12.05
CA PHE A 779 -19.87 10.67 12.74
C PHE A 779 -20.93 10.88 13.83
N ASP A 780 -20.46 11.32 14.99
CA ASP A 780 -21.24 11.67 16.18
C ASP A 780 -20.86 13.11 16.58
N LEU A 781 -21.69 14.07 16.19
CA LEU A 781 -21.33 15.48 16.20
C LEU A 781 -22.48 16.32 16.80
N TRP A 782 -22.14 17.53 17.25
CA TRP A 782 -23.14 18.55 17.54
C TRP A 782 -23.83 19.01 16.26
N HIS A 783 -25.16 19.14 16.31
CA HIS A 783 -25.94 19.62 15.18
C HIS A 783 -26.02 21.15 15.20
N TYR A 784 -25.47 21.79 14.19
CA TYR A 784 -25.43 23.24 14.02
C TYR A 784 -26.79 23.77 13.55
N LEU A 785 -27.36 24.72 14.28
CA LEU A 785 -28.68 25.30 14.00
C LEU A 785 -28.62 26.75 13.48
N GLY A 786 -27.46 27.22 13.08
CA GLY A 786 -27.27 28.61 12.67
C GLY A 786 -26.79 29.49 13.80
N LYS A 787 -26.97 30.81 13.63
CA LYS A 787 -26.61 31.83 14.63
C LYS A 787 -27.81 32.37 15.35
N ASP A 788 -27.60 32.81 16.58
CA ASP A 788 -28.61 33.57 17.33
C ASP A 788 -28.67 35.03 16.86
N SER A 789 -29.54 35.84 17.52
CA SER A 789 -29.71 37.29 17.24
C SER A 789 -28.43 38.11 17.47
N SER A 790 -27.48 37.58 18.26
CA SER A 790 -26.20 38.22 18.55
C SER A 790 -25.09 37.76 17.56
N GLY A 791 -25.42 36.90 16.57
CA GLY A 791 -24.49 36.38 15.60
C GLY A 791 -23.62 35.24 16.13
N ILE A 792 -23.95 34.61 17.25
CA ILE A 792 -23.23 33.52 17.90
C ILE A 792 -23.75 32.16 17.41
N SER A 793 -22.89 31.26 17.04
CA SER A 793 -23.24 29.87 16.63
C SER A 793 -24.03 29.16 17.75
N THR A 794 -25.11 28.49 17.33
CA THR A 794 -25.99 27.70 18.21
C THR A 794 -26.10 26.25 17.72
N TYR A 795 -26.37 25.39 18.67
CA TYR A 795 -26.44 23.94 18.48
C TYR A 795 -27.71 23.37 19.08
N GLN A 796 -28.11 22.20 18.63
CA GLN A 796 -29.25 21.49 19.19
C GLN A 796 -28.90 20.91 20.57
N SER A 797 -29.74 21.15 21.57
CA SER A 797 -29.61 20.50 22.87
C SER A 797 -30.36 19.19 22.91
N ALA A 798 -29.82 18.16 23.59
CA ALA A 798 -30.50 16.90 23.86
C ALA A 798 -31.80 17.04 24.65
N GLN A 799 -31.95 18.13 25.41
CA GLN A 799 -33.17 18.46 26.18
C GLN A 799 -34.18 19.22 25.32
N GLY A 800 -33.89 19.44 24.05
CA GLY A 800 -34.71 20.27 23.16
C GLY A 800 -34.31 21.74 23.16
N GLY A 801 -34.56 22.43 22.02
CA GLY A 801 -34.20 23.83 21.84
C GLY A 801 -32.78 24.09 21.40
N LYS A 802 -32.34 25.35 21.49
CA LYS A 802 -31.02 25.82 21.06
C LYS A 802 -30.13 26.11 22.25
N THR A 803 -28.85 25.77 22.14
CA THR A 803 -27.81 26.13 23.10
C THR A 803 -26.60 26.72 22.37
N ASN A 804 -25.87 27.62 23.00
CA ASN A 804 -24.59 28.14 22.54
C ASN A 804 -23.40 27.53 23.31
N THR A 805 -23.67 26.59 24.20
CA THR A 805 -22.70 25.80 24.96
C THR A 805 -22.75 24.35 24.49
N GLN A 806 -21.61 23.69 24.27
CA GLN A 806 -21.55 22.30 23.93
C GLN A 806 -21.47 21.41 25.17
N SER A 807 -22.30 20.36 25.21
CA SER A 807 -22.21 19.25 26.16
C SER A 807 -22.09 17.94 25.40
N THR A 808 -21.37 16.97 25.92
CA THR A 808 -21.25 15.62 25.30
C THR A 808 -22.62 14.91 25.22
N SER A 809 -23.57 15.28 26.08
CA SER A 809 -24.97 14.81 26.01
C SER A 809 -25.71 15.28 24.76
N ASP A 810 -25.26 16.35 24.11
CA ASP A 810 -25.85 16.93 22.90
C ASP A 810 -25.30 16.38 21.60
N LEU A 811 -24.34 15.43 21.68
CA LEU A 811 -23.79 14.74 20.50
C LEU A 811 -24.86 13.85 19.87
N MET A 812 -24.90 13.85 18.54
CA MET A 812 -25.89 13.16 17.76
C MET A 812 -25.21 12.36 16.63
N VAL A 813 -25.63 11.10 16.43
CA VAL A 813 -25.24 10.32 15.26
C VAL A 813 -25.86 10.96 14.03
N THR A 814 -25.02 11.53 13.17
CA THR A 814 -25.47 12.33 12.02
C THR A 814 -26.05 11.48 10.87
N GLY A 815 -25.91 10.13 10.91
CA GLY A 815 -26.24 9.25 9.79
C GLY A 815 -25.18 9.24 8.68
N ALA A 816 -24.21 10.14 8.74
CA ALA A 816 -23.10 10.25 7.81
C ALA A 816 -21.89 9.42 8.28
N ASN A 817 -21.08 8.95 7.35
CA ASN A 817 -19.87 8.18 7.66
C ASN A 817 -18.74 8.46 6.68
N ALA A 818 -17.54 8.03 7.04
CA ALA A 818 -16.32 8.24 6.26
C ALA A 818 -16.06 7.15 5.21
N GLN A 819 -16.85 6.08 5.18
CA GLN A 819 -16.62 4.98 4.21
C GLN A 819 -17.10 5.39 2.82
N PRO A 820 -16.29 5.20 1.77
CA PRO A 820 -16.73 5.46 0.41
C PRO A 820 -17.78 4.43 -0.02
N GLN A 821 -18.81 4.90 -0.71
CA GLN A 821 -19.82 4.03 -1.32
C GLN A 821 -19.34 3.43 -2.62
N LEU A 822 -18.61 4.21 -3.43
CA LEU A 822 -18.08 3.78 -4.70
C LEU A 822 -16.61 4.18 -4.80
N ILE A 823 -15.78 3.25 -5.27
CA ILE A 823 -14.35 3.45 -5.58
C ILE A 823 -14.17 3.06 -7.03
N PHE A 824 -13.44 3.86 -7.80
CA PHE A 824 -13.23 3.59 -9.22
C PHE A 824 -11.84 3.98 -9.69
N GLY A 825 -11.37 3.28 -10.72
CA GLY A 825 -10.15 3.58 -11.47
C GLY A 825 -10.38 3.41 -12.96
N PHE A 826 -9.81 4.30 -13.77
CA PHE A 826 -9.94 4.32 -15.21
C PHE A 826 -8.59 4.59 -15.85
N ASN A 827 -8.01 3.57 -16.46
CA ASN A 827 -6.70 3.61 -17.11
C ASN A 827 -6.85 3.55 -18.62
N ASN A 828 -6.18 4.45 -19.34
CA ASN A 828 -6.12 4.46 -20.80
C ASN A 828 -4.69 4.55 -21.27
N THR A 829 -4.33 3.70 -22.21
CA THR A 829 -3.03 3.73 -22.88
C THR A 829 -3.24 3.75 -24.39
N PHE A 830 -2.68 4.73 -25.03
CA PHE A 830 -2.69 4.89 -26.48
C PHE A 830 -1.27 4.69 -26.99
N THR A 831 -1.10 3.79 -27.93
CA THR A 831 0.19 3.60 -28.61
C THR A 831 0.03 3.89 -30.10
N TYR A 832 0.94 4.70 -30.63
CA TYR A 832 0.99 4.98 -32.05
C TYR A 832 2.43 4.89 -32.55
N ARG A 833 2.75 3.82 -33.28
CA ARG A 833 4.13 3.50 -33.67
C ARG A 833 5.04 3.45 -32.44
N ASN A 834 5.94 4.42 -32.32
CA ASN A 834 6.92 4.51 -31.23
C ASN A 834 6.47 5.42 -30.07
N PHE A 835 5.33 6.10 -30.20
CA PHE A 835 4.76 6.95 -29.14
C PHE A 835 3.80 6.14 -28.26
N ASP A 836 3.82 6.46 -26.99
CA ASP A 836 2.82 6.00 -26.00
C ASP A 836 2.32 7.18 -25.18
N LEU A 837 1.00 7.20 -24.94
CA LEU A 837 0.32 8.18 -24.10
C LEU A 837 -0.49 7.43 -23.06
N GLY A 838 -0.26 7.71 -21.80
CA GLY A 838 -0.98 7.16 -20.65
C GLY A 838 -1.85 8.22 -19.96
N LEU A 839 -3.10 7.86 -19.64
CA LEU A 839 -4.03 8.67 -18.84
C LEU A 839 -4.64 7.77 -17.75
N PHE A 840 -4.41 8.14 -16.50
CA PHE A 840 -4.97 7.40 -15.40
C PHE A 840 -5.80 8.30 -14.49
N PHE A 841 -7.08 7.94 -14.35
CA PHE A 841 -8.03 8.58 -13.44
C PHE A 841 -8.40 7.65 -12.31
N HIS A 842 -8.59 8.19 -11.13
CA HIS A 842 -9.21 7.47 -10.02
C HIS A 842 -10.04 8.40 -9.15
N GLY A 843 -10.84 7.82 -8.27
CA GLY A 843 -11.64 8.58 -7.34
C GLY A 843 -12.52 7.71 -6.45
N LEU A 844 -13.22 8.38 -5.58
CA LEU A 844 -14.22 7.77 -4.71
C LEU A 844 -15.40 8.71 -4.47
N THR A 845 -16.54 8.13 -4.11
CA THR A 845 -17.74 8.92 -3.85
C THR A 845 -18.53 8.41 -2.64
N GLY A 846 -19.35 9.29 -2.07
CA GLY A 846 -20.32 8.94 -1.03
C GLY A 846 -19.79 8.95 0.40
N ASN A 847 -18.51 9.25 0.59
CA ASN A 847 -17.93 9.44 1.92
C ASN A 847 -18.06 10.90 2.38
N LYS A 848 -18.01 11.08 3.71
CA LYS A 848 -17.91 12.38 4.36
C LYS A 848 -16.55 12.52 5.05
N ILE A 849 -16.11 13.78 5.17
CA ILE A 849 -14.88 14.17 5.86
C ILE A 849 -15.25 15.24 6.90
N LEU A 850 -14.86 15.03 8.14
CA LEU A 850 -14.85 16.08 9.13
C LEU A 850 -13.59 16.92 8.92
N ASN A 851 -13.77 18.12 8.44
CA ASN A 851 -12.71 19.10 8.26
C ASN A 851 -12.43 19.80 9.60
N ALA A 852 -11.63 19.16 10.47
CA ALA A 852 -11.27 19.70 11.77
C ALA A 852 -10.15 20.77 11.67
N THR A 853 -9.59 20.99 10.50
CA THR A 853 -8.65 22.09 10.21
C THR A 853 -9.37 23.43 10.16
N LEU A 854 -10.54 23.49 9.53
CA LEU A 854 -11.28 24.76 9.40
C LEU A 854 -11.74 25.36 10.73
N PRO A 855 -12.29 24.62 11.71
CA PRO A 855 -12.61 25.17 13.02
C PRO A 855 -11.43 25.85 13.72
N ALA A 856 -10.24 25.26 13.58
CA ALA A 856 -9.03 25.83 14.17
C ALA A 856 -8.63 27.18 13.55
N LEU A 857 -8.95 27.37 12.27
CA LEU A 857 -8.73 28.63 11.52
C LEU A 857 -9.94 29.59 11.60
N ASN A 858 -11.07 29.14 12.14
CA ASN A 858 -12.28 29.91 12.26
C ASN A 858 -12.43 30.50 13.69
N THR A 859 -11.41 31.26 14.12
CA THR A 859 -11.28 31.80 15.47
C THR A 859 -11.15 33.32 15.47
N PRO A 860 -12.21 34.08 15.07
CA PRO A 860 -12.13 35.53 14.98
C PRO A 860 -11.78 36.19 16.32
N THR A 861 -12.17 35.61 17.45
CA THR A 861 -11.82 36.08 18.79
C THR A 861 -10.34 35.96 19.16
N ASP A 862 -9.60 35.16 18.46
CA ASP A 862 -8.15 34.93 18.69
C ASP A 862 -7.28 35.58 17.60
N ALA A 863 -7.87 36.37 16.69
CA ALA A 863 -7.18 36.97 15.53
C ALA A 863 -6.00 37.90 15.89
N THR A 864 -5.96 38.41 17.14
CA THR A 864 -4.76 39.15 17.65
C THR A 864 -3.60 38.24 18.00
N LYS A 865 -3.80 36.93 18.05
CA LYS A 865 -2.83 35.91 18.50
C LYS A 865 -2.53 34.83 17.47
N THR A 866 -3.41 34.65 16.48
CA THR A 866 -3.30 33.58 15.48
C THR A 866 -3.87 34.07 14.14
N ASN A 867 -3.34 33.54 13.03
CA ASN A 867 -3.96 33.76 11.72
C ASN A 867 -5.30 33.04 11.63
N ILE A 868 -6.18 33.51 10.76
CA ILE A 868 -7.50 32.95 10.51
C ILE A 868 -7.72 32.74 9.01
N ALA A 869 -8.65 31.86 8.67
CA ALA A 869 -8.99 31.59 7.27
C ALA A 869 -9.80 32.77 6.67
N LYS A 870 -9.66 32.99 5.36
CA LYS A 870 -10.40 34.07 4.64
C LYS A 870 -11.92 33.93 4.73
N PHE A 871 -12.45 32.70 4.72
CA PHE A 871 -13.89 32.46 4.83
C PHE A 871 -14.49 32.96 6.16
N THR A 872 -13.65 33.07 7.20
CA THR A 872 -14.08 33.58 8.54
C THR A 872 -14.64 34.99 8.43
N LEU A 873 -14.11 35.81 7.50
CA LEU A 873 -14.58 37.19 7.31
C LEU A 873 -16.04 37.27 6.85
N GLY A 874 -16.49 36.31 6.03
CA GLY A 874 -17.89 36.28 5.57
C GLY A 874 -18.82 35.47 6.47
N GLU A 875 -18.36 34.33 6.98
CA GLU A 875 -19.21 33.35 7.66
C GLU A 875 -19.30 33.56 9.18
N SER A 876 -18.23 34.06 9.82
CA SER A 876 -18.07 34.00 11.27
C SER A 876 -17.52 35.27 11.90
N TYR A 877 -17.64 36.39 11.25
CA TYR A 877 -16.99 37.66 11.57
C TYR A 877 -17.03 38.05 13.09
N ASN A 878 -18.15 37.88 13.75
CA ASN A 878 -18.34 38.19 15.20
C ASN A 878 -18.68 36.93 16.02
N ASP A 879 -18.53 35.75 15.47
CA ASP A 879 -18.98 34.49 16.07
C ASP A 879 -17.98 33.99 17.10
N LYS A 880 -18.29 34.11 18.37
CA LYS A 880 -17.44 33.67 19.49
C LYS A 880 -17.36 32.15 19.59
N ASN A 881 -18.28 31.40 18.98
CA ASN A 881 -18.37 29.95 19.00
C ASN A 881 -18.09 29.31 17.64
N SER A 882 -17.56 30.05 16.68
CA SER A 882 -17.31 29.63 15.30
C SER A 882 -16.32 28.47 15.21
N PHE A 883 -15.45 28.30 16.20
CA PHE A 883 -14.43 27.26 16.27
C PHE A 883 -14.95 25.89 16.75
N MET A 884 -16.20 25.83 17.23
CA MET A 884 -16.74 24.59 17.80
C MET A 884 -17.00 23.56 16.71
N ILE A 885 -16.43 22.35 16.87
CA ILE A 885 -16.61 21.22 15.93
C ILE A 885 -18.07 20.78 15.95
N SER A 886 -18.63 20.64 14.74
CA SER A 886 -20.04 20.27 14.55
C SER A 886 -20.23 19.74 13.12
N ASP A 887 -21.41 19.30 12.77
CA ASP A 887 -21.76 18.88 11.41
C ASP A 887 -21.67 20.01 10.36
N ARG A 888 -21.54 21.27 10.77
CA ARG A 888 -21.18 22.42 9.91
C ARG A 888 -19.88 22.17 9.12
N PHE A 889 -18.96 21.44 9.71
CA PHE A 889 -17.65 21.12 9.12
C PHE A 889 -17.59 19.73 8.53
N LEU A 890 -18.72 19.05 8.41
CA LEU A 890 -18.84 17.74 7.79
C LEU A 890 -19.05 17.90 6.28
N GLU A 891 -17.99 17.71 5.52
CA GLU A 891 -17.96 18.02 4.10
C GLU A 891 -18.08 16.76 3.21
N ASN A 892 -18.42 16.96 1.94
CA ASN A 892 -18.41 15.89 0.96
C ASN A 892 -16.96 15.55 0.58
N GLY A 893 -16.57 14.28 0.81
CA GLY A 893 -15.24 13.75 0.50
C GLY A 893 -15.09 13.19 -0.93
N SER A 894 -16.13 13.25 -1.75
CA SER A 894 -16.09 12.72 -3.13
C SER A 894 -15.11 13.50 -3.99
N TYR A 895 -14.36 12.78 -4.84
CA TYR A 895 -13.45 13.38 -5.82
C TYR A 895 -13.25 12.52 -7.06
N LEU A 896 -12.84 13.18 -8.15
CA LEU A 896 -12.24 12.60 -9.34
C LEU A 896 -10.87 13.25 -9.57
N ARG A 897 -9.83 12.46 -9.72
CA ARG A 897 -8.46 12.91 -9.95
C ARG A 897 -7.90 12.35 -11.26
N LEU A 898 -7.31 13.20 -12.10
CA LEU A 898 -6.36 12.76 -13.11
C LEU A 898 -5.00 12.59 -12.41
N GLU A 899 -4.74 11.35 -12.01
CA GLU A 899 -3.57 11.03 -11.20
C GLU A 899 -2.29 11.02 -12.02
N ASN A 900 -2.35 10.52 -13.27
CA ASN A 900 -1.17 10.40 -14.10
C ASN A 900 -1.47 10.74 -15.56
N LEU A 901 -0.63 11.59 -16.13
CA LEU A 901 -0.53 11.89 -17.55
C LEU A 901 0.92 11.62 -17.98
N SER A 902 1.16 10.64 -18.84
CA SER A 902 2.49 10.29 -19.35
C SER A 902 2.52 10.28 -20.86
N LEU A 903 3.61 10.80 -21.44
CA LEU A 903 3.90 10.76 -22.87
C LEU A 903 5.32 10.20 -23.05
N GLY A 904 5.43 9.12 -23.83
CA GLY A 904 6.69 8.44 -24.10
C GLY A 904 7.00 8.31 -25.58
N TYR A 905 8.29 8.11 -25.87
CA TYR A 905 8.80 7.78 -27.20
C TYR A 905 9.90 6.73 -27.09
N THR A 906 9.78 5.64 -27.85
CA THR A 906 10.75 4.57 -27.90
C THR A 906 11.63 4.68 -29.15
N PHE A 907 12.94 4.91 -28.95
CA PHE A 907 13.95 4.82 -29.98
C PHE A 907 14.40 3.36 -30.14
N HIS A 908 14.25 2.79 -31.32
CA HIS A 908 14.83 1.51 -31.70
C HIS A 908 16.19 1.81 -32.35
N ILE A 909 17.26 1.42 -31.69
CA ILE A 909 18.62 1.80 -32.13
C ILE A 909 19.30 0.57 -32.70
N GLU A 910 19.72 0.63 -33.96
CA GLU A 910 20.52 -0.41 -34.62
C GLU A 910 22.04 -0.21 -34.33
N ASP A 911 22.37 -0.02 -33.03
CA ASP A 911 23.76 0.11 -32.58
C ASP A 911 24.26 -1.19 -31.96
N ARG A 912 25.59 -1.32 -31.82
CA ARG A 912 26.24 -2.49 -31.21
C ARG A 912 25.93 -2.63 -29.71
N ASN A 913 25.68 -1.52 -29.02
CA ASN A 913 25.57 -1.45 -27.55
C ASN A 913 24.13 -1.29 -27.06
N PHE A 914 23.26 -0.64 -27.81
CA PHE A 914 21.90 -0.30 -27.40
C PHE A 914 20.86 -1.07 -28.22
N ARG A 915 19.80 -1.54 -27.55
CA ARG A 915 18.65 -2.16 -28.19
C ARG A 915 17.49 -1.18 -28.29
N THR A 916 17.10 -0.59 -27.18
CA THR A 916 16.02 0.40 -27.11
C THR A 916 16.35 1.47 -26.08
N ILE A 917 15.94 2.69 -26.36
CA ILE A 917 15.89 3.79 -25.41
C ILE A 917 14.47 4.33 -25.42
N HIS A 918 13.79 4.25 -24.28
CA HIS A 918 12.47 4.86 -24.08
C HIS A 918 12.63 6.11 -23.21
N VAL A 919 12.20 7.25 -23.70
CA VAL A 919 12.21 8.53 -22.98
C VAL A 919 10.76 8.94 -22.75
N TYR A 920 10.44 9.39 -21.55
CA TYR A 920 9.08 9.77 -21.19
C TYR A 920 9.02 10.96 -20.27
N GLY A 921 7.96 11.77 -20.42
CA GLY A 921 7.58 12.84 -19.50
C GLY A 921 6.28 12.49 -18.80
N THR A 922 6.19 12.77 -17.49
CA THR A 922 5.03 12.44 -16.69
C THR A 922 4.64 13.60 -15.78
N VAL A 923 3.34 13.83 -15.63
CA VAL A 923 2.76 14.71 -14.62
C VAL A 923 1.85 13.90 -13.72
N ASN A 924 2.07 13.94 -12.39
CA ASN A 924 1.19 13.29 -11.43
C ASN A 924 0.36 14.32 -10.67
N ASN A 925 -0.83 13.91 -10.20
CA ASN A 925 -1.81 14.75 -9.56
C ASN A 925 -2.11 16.00 -10.41
N VAL A 926 -2.44 15.76 -11.69
CA VAL A 926 -2.63 16.83 -12.70
C VAL A 926 -3.73 17.78 -12.27
N PHE A 927 -4.88 17.25 -11.86
CA PHE A 927 -5.97 17.99 -11.23
C PHE A 927 -6.86 17.08 -10.40
N THR A 928 -7.56 17.69 -9.43
CA THR A 928 -8.57 17.02 -8.61
C THR A 928 -9.86 17.85 -8.64
N VAL A 929 -10.97 17.21 -9.05
CA VAL A 929 -12.30 17.81 -9.01
C VAL A 929 -12.99 17.35 -7.72
N THR A 930 -13.28 18.29 -6.82
CA THR A 930 -13.92 18.04 -5.53
C THR A 930 -14.59 19.29 -4.99
N SER A 931 -15.61 19.13 -4.15
CA SER A 931 -16.22 20.20 -3.38
C SER A 931 -15.61 20.36 -1.98
N TYR A 932 -14.61 19.54 -1.64
CA TYR A 932 -13.94 19.59 -0.34
C TYR A 932 -13.06 20.85 -0.21
N ARG A 933 -13.25 21.61 0.89
CA ARG A 933 -12.54 22.87 1.12
C ARG A 933 -11.11 22.70 1.63
N GLY A 934 -10.79 21.59 2.32
CA GLY A 934 -9.45 21.28 2.79
C GLY A 934 -8.40 21.11 1.70
N ILE A 935 -7.17 20.76 2.07
CA ILE A 935 -6.05 20.64 1.13
C ILE A 935 -6.19 19.48 0.16
N ASP A 936 -6.75 18.35 0.60
CA ASP A 936 -6.98 17.17 -0.24
C ASP A 936 -8.11 16.31 0.32
N PRO A 937 -9.05 15.79 -0.50
CA PRO A 937 -10.14 14.94 -0.05
C PRO A 937 -9.69 13.51 0.33
N GLU A 938 -8.45 13.14 0.01
CA GLU A 938 -7.88 11.83 0.33
C GLU A 938 -7.17 11.82 1.70
N VAL A 939 -7.71 12.56 2.67
CA VAL A 939 -7.19 12.60 4.03
C VAL A 939 -7.69 11.41 4.84
N ASN A 940 -6.77 10.72 5.53
CA ASN A 940 -7.05 9.67 6.52
C ASN A 940 -8.17 8.68 6.12
N ILE A 941 -7.95 7.92 5.05
CA ILE A 941 -8.96 6.95 4.55
C ILE A 941 -8.94 5.65 5.38
N GLY A 942 -7.93 5.44 6.22
CA GLY A 942 -7.72 4.21 6.97
C GLY A 942 -7.93 4.31 8.47
N GLY A 943 -7.61 3.23 9.16
CA GLY A 943 -7.69 3.16 10.62
C GLY A 943 -9.11 2.97 11.15
N LEU A 944 -9.25 3.19 12.46
CA LEU A 944 -10.55 3.15 13.15
C LEU A 944 -11.30 4.49 13.10
N THR A 945 -10.62 5.55 12.69
CA THR A 945 -11.11 6.93 12.69
C THR A 945 -10.91 7.58 11.31
N PRO A 946 -11.42 6.96 10.22
CA PRO A 946 -11.25 7.50 8.88
C PRO A 946 -11.99 8.83 8.70
N GLY A 947 -11.59 9.62 7.70
CA GLY A 947 -12.30 10.83 7.28
C GLY A 947 -12.18 12.01 8.25
N ILE A 948 -11.10 12.10 9.02
CA ILE A 948 -10.78 13.25 9.87
C ILE A 948 -9.61 14.02 9.28
N ASP A 949 -9.83 15.29 8.89
CA ASP A 949 -8.76 16.22 8.53
C ASP A 949 -8.38 17.03 9.78
N ASN A 950 -7.25 16.68 10.39
CA ASN A 950 -6.82 17.20 11.69
C ASN A 950 -5.54 18.03 11.59
N ARG A 951 -5.51 19.11 10.81
CA ARG A 951 -4.47 20.16 10.74
C ARG A 951 -3.03 19.69 10.43
N ASP A 952 -2.68 18.47 10.70
CA ASP A 952 -1.30 17.96 10.67
C ASP A 952 -0.98 17.20 9.36
N TYR A 953 -1.72 17.51 8.30
CA TYR A 953 -1.49 16.87 7.00
C TYR A 953 -0.40 17.59 6.21
N TYR A 954 0.57 16.79 5.76
CA TYR A 954 1.55 17.23 4.79
C TYR A 954 0.85 17.61 3.47
N PRO A 955 1.16 18.76 2.85
CA PRO A 955 0.53 19.17 1.59
C PRO A 955 0.71 18.12 0.49
N LYS A 956 -0.35 17.81 -0.25
CA LYS A 956 -0.24 16.98 -1.46
C LYS A 956 0.53 17.73 -2.54
N THR A 957 1.34 16.98 -3.29
CA THR A 957 2.18 17.51 -4.35
C THR A 957 1.64 17.22 -5.73
N ARG A 958 1.97 18.09 -6.68
CA ARG A 958 1.93 17.84 -8.12
C ARG A 958 3.36 17.67 -8.58
N SER A 959 3.70 16.52 -9.20
CA SER A 959 5.06 16.24 -9.66
C SER A 959 5.17 16.30 -11.18
N PHE A 960 6.32 16.80 -11.65
CA PHE A 960 6.72 16.83 -13.05
C PHE A 960 8.01 16.01 -13.18
N MET A 961 8.01 15.01 -14.04
CA MET A 961 9.08 14.04 -14.16
C MET A 961 9.51 13.87 -15.61
N LEU A 962 10.81 13.73 -15.81
CA LEU A 962 11.43 13.28 -17.05
C LEU A 962 12.25 12.03 -16.76
N GLY A 963 11.96 10.96 -17.48
CA GLY A 963 12.62 9.68 -17.26
C GLY A 963 13.09 9.01 -18.54
N MET A 964 13.97 8.04 -18.37
CA MET A 964 14.43 7.17 -19.45
C MET A 964 14.64 5.73 -18.99
N ASN A 965 14.35 4.80 -19.90
CA ASN A 965 14.66 3.40 -19.76
C ASN A 965 15.55 2.96 -20.91
N VAL A 966 16.72 2.43 -20.60
CA VAL A 966 17.72 1.99 -21.59
C VAL A 966 17.88 0.48 -21.48
N GLN A 967 17.71 -0.22 -22.59
CA GLN A 967 18.01 -1.62 -22.70
C GLN A 967 19.27 -1.80 -23.55
N PHE A 968 20.30 -2.34 -22.94
CA PHE A 968 21.54 -2.71 -23.62
C PHE A 968 21.39 -4.07 -24.34
N LYS A 969 22.27 -4.32 -25.35
CA LYS A 969 22.34 -5.59 -26.08
C LYS A 969 23.07 -6.68 -25.32
#